data_795b1558321ba96aaf996982a3eb6143
#
_entry.id   795b1558321ba96aaf996982a3eb6143
#
_cell.length_a   1.000
_cell.length_b   1.000
_cell.length_c   1.000
_cell.angle_alpha   90.00
_cell.angle_beta   90.00
_cell.angle_gamma   90.00
#
_symmetry.space_group_name_H-M   'P 1'
#
loop_
_entity.id
_entity.type
_entity.pdbx_description
1 polymer ?
#
loop_
_entity_poly.entity_id
_entity_poly.type
_entity_poly.pdbx_seq_one_letter_code
_entity_poly.pdbx_strand_id
1 'polypeptide(L)'
;MIKHAAIIFIIGLALLPAISCKKDAPEAPAVAAANADNPFFKPYGTPFDVPPFDLIKTEHYLPAIEEGIRREQAEVDAIVDDPKPPTFENTIAALDHAGIFLSEANGVLSALQSANTNKDLQALARQTAPMLAAHEDNIGLNEKLFQRIKAVYDKRATLKLDREQLFLLENTYRDFVRGGALLDETQKARMRELNQELSLQTVKFGENVLAETNAFKLVIDNKADLAGLPPSVMDMAAETAKQSGLEGKWVFTIQVPSMTPFLMYSEKRGLREKLHRAYFMKGDNDNEFDNKEIAKKIADLRRRRAEILGYKNHAAFVLENNMAKTPERVDAFLKQLWEPTVVKAREEASALQSMIDRQGGKFKLASWDWWLYTEKLRQEKYALDDSALRPYFKLDNVREGIFALCEKLYGLKFVEKPDLPRYHPEVQVFEVLEADGRHLGILYMDFHPRPSKRSGAWSGGFRRAYYEKGQRVPPVANIVCNFTRPTADAPSLISTDEVWTFFHEFGHALSTLFSQGRYRSRTVARDSVELPSQIMEHWAFEPELLALYAKHYQTGETIPSALVEKLEKSRLFNAGFITAEYLAASILDMAWHTLPNPAEVDARQFENKVMGDIGLIPEIVPRYRSTYFSHIFSGGYAAGYYAYIWSEVLDCDAYEAFKEKGIFDKATAESFRKNVLEPFGTEDPLTQYVRFRGAEPKIDGLLRNRGLEVKK
;
A
#
# COMPACT_ATOMS: atom_id res chain seq x y z
N MET A 1 -37.71 -44.79 58.82
CA MET A 1 -36.85 -45.39 59.87
C MET A 1 -35.49 -44.73 59.77
N ILE A 2 -35.19 -43.89 60.76
CA ILE A 2 -34.00 -43.93 61.62
C ILE A 2 -32.74 -43.38 60.91
N LYS A 3 -31.96 -42.44 61.46
CA LYS A 3 -31.82 -41.71 62.73
C LYS A 3 -30.98 -40.43 62.52
N HIS A 4 -31.28 -39.41 63.31
CA HIS A 4 -30.49 -38.21 63.56
C HIS A 4 -29.13 -38.52 64.21
N ALA A 5 -28.11 -37.71 63.88
CA ALA A 5 -27.03 -37.42 64.80
C ALA A 5 -26.60 -35.97 64.61
N ALA A 6 -26.90 -35.17 65.61
CA ALA A 6 -26.39 -33.82 65.80
C ALA A 6 -25.01 -33.90 66.42
N ILE A 7 -24.04 -33.12 65.89
CA ILE A 7 -22.78 -32.88 66.60
C ILE A 7 -22.62 -31.34 66.77
N ILE A 8 -22.61 -30.98 68.04
CA ILE A 8 -22.35 -29.66 68.56
C ILE A 8 -20.85 -29.37 68.37
N PHE A 9 -20.50 -28.23 67.76
CA PHE A 9 -19.12 -27.73 67.80
C PHE A 9 -19.04 -26.43 68.56
N ILE A 10 -18.22 -26.47 69.59
CA ILE A 10 -17.89 -25.43 70.55
C ILE A 10 -17.09 -24.32 69.86
N ILE A 11 -17.51 -23.06 70.10
CA ILE A 11 -16.82 -21.84 69.66
C ILE A 11 -15.57 -21.66 70.53
N GLY A 12 -14.42 -21.84 69.93
CA GLY A 12 -13.14 -21.42 70.52
C GLY A 12 -12.69 -20.12 69.88
N LEU A 13 -12.75 -19.03 70.65
CA LEU A 13 -12.25 -17.71 70.26
C LEU A 13 -10.73 -17.71 70.37
N ALA A 14 -10.00 -17.81 69.24
CA ALA A 14 -8.57 -17.63 69.17
C ALA A 14 -8.28 -16.24 68.58
N LEU A 15 -7.77 -15.34 69.39
CA LEU A 15 -7.13 -14.07 68.97
C LEU A 15 -5.90 -14.39 68.12
N LEU A 16 -5.94 -14.07 66.85
CA LEU A 16 -4.78 -14.02 65.96
C LEU A 16 -4.32 -12.56 65.80
N PRO A 17 -3.02 -12.27 65.87
CA PRO A 17 -2.51 -10.91 65.71
C PRO A 17 -2.67 -10.48 64.26
N ALA A 18 -3.11 -9.22 64.05
CA ALA A 18 -3.18 -8.56 62.76
C ALA A 18 -1.75 -8.44 62.15
N ILE A 19 -1.39 -9.32 61.23
CA ILE A 19 -0.26 -9.12 60.34
C ILE A 19 -0.70 -8.15 59.25
N SER A 20 -0.25 -6.92 59.37
CA SER A 20 -0.34 -5.89 58.34
C SER A 20 0.48 -6.36 57.15
N CYS A 21 -0.13 -6.98 56.13
CA CYS A 21 0.48 -7.11 54.85
C CYS A 21 0.55 -5.74 54.17
N LYS A 22 1.68 -5.06 54.33
CA LYS A 22 2.10 -4.07 53.34
C LYS A 22 2.16 -4.80 52.00
N LYS A 23 1.27 -4.47 51.08
CA LYS A 23 1.46 -4.73 49.68
C LYS A 23 2.70 -3.94 49.24
N ASP A 24 3.81 -4.60 49.20
CA ASP A 24 4.96 -4.12 48.44
C ASP A 24 4.50 -4.01 46.97
N ALA A 25 4.52 -2.79 46.47
CA ALA A 25 4.37 -2.55 45.03
C ALA A 25 5.56 -3.20 44.34
N PRO A 26 5.38 -4.13 43.42
CA PRO A 26 6.52 -4.72 42.74
C PRO A 26 7.04 -3.83 41.60
N GLU A 27 8.35 -3.72 41.58
CA GLU A 27 9.20 -3.64 40.40
C GLU A 27 9.16 -2.41 39.49
N ALA A 28 9.55 -1.24 40.04
CA ALA A 28 10.05 -0.14 39.18
C ALA A 28 11.52 -0.28 38.71
N PRO A 29 12.41 -1.13 39.27
CA PRO A 29 13.81 -1.12 38.84
C PRO A 29 14.18 -1.97 37.59
N ALA A 30 13.46 -3.04 37.28
CA ALA A 30 13.82 -3.93 36.18
C ALA A 30 13.38 -3.35 34.81
N VAL A 31 12.22 -2.73 34.72
CA VAL A 31 11.71 -2.05 33.52
C VAL A 31 12.55 -0.80 33.21
N ALA A 32 12.97 -0.06 34.23
CA ALA A 32 13.81 1.13 34.04
C ALA A 32 15.23 0.79 33.53
N ALA A 33 15.81 -0.34 33.93
CA ALA A 33 17.12 -0.77 33.45
C ALA A 33 17.08 -1.31 32.02
N ALA A 34 16.04 -2.07 31.63
CA ALA A 34 15.84 -2.55 30.28
C ALA A 34 15.58 -1.42 29.27
N ASN A 35 15.01 -0.30 29.73
CA ASN A 35 14.72 0.86 28.88
C ASN A 35 15.93 1.79 28.68
N ALA A 36 16.94 1.76 29.53
CA ALA A 36 18.10 2.65 29.43
C ALA A 36 18.92 2.47 28.15
N ASP A 37 18.97 1.25 27.61
CA ASP A 37 19.71 0.91 26.39
C ASP A 37 18.81 0.83 25.13
N ASN A 38 17.50 0.97 25.27
CA ASN A 38 16.59 0.93 24.15
C ASN A 38 16.74 2.20 23.27
N PRO A 39 17.08 2.06 21.96
CA PRO A 39 17.30 3.20 21.08
C PRO A 39 16.12 4.15 20.95
N PHE A 40 14.89 3.67 21.11
CA PHE A 40 13.69 4.52 21.03
C PHE A 40 13.56 5.54 22.18
N PHE A 41 14.18 5.31 23.33
CA PHE A 41 14.04 6.20 24.49
C PHE A 41 15.02 7.37 24.53
N LYS A 42 15.85 7.51 23.53
CA LYS A 42 16.85 8.60 23.40
C LYS A 42 16.87 9.13 21.97
N PRO A 43 17.34 10.35 21.75
CA PRO A 43 17.59 10.83 20.39
C PRO A 43 18.42 9.81 19.62
N TYR A 44 18.08 9.54 18.39
CA TYR A 44 18.79 8.51 17.60
C TYR A 44 20.28 8.81 17.45
N GLY A 45 20.65 10.11 17.37
CA GLY A 45 22.05 10.52 17.27
C GLY A 45 22.71 10.13 15.93
N THR A 46 21.95 9.59 15.01
CA THR A 46 22.38 9.30 13.64
C THR A 46 22.32 10.56 12.78
N PRO A 47 23.10 10.66 11.70
CA PRO A 47 22.92 11.75 10.76
C PRO A 47 21.48 11.81 10.26
N PHE A 48 20.91 13.01 10.15
CA PHE A 48 19.51 13.29 9.75
C PHE A 48 18.45 12.67 10.69
N ASP A 49 18.87 12.17 11.84
CA ASP A 49 18.00 11.55 12.83
C ASP A 49 17.16 10.40 12.24
N VAL A 50 17.80 9.57 11.40
CA VAL A 50 17.18 8.35 10.85
C VAL A 50 17.20 7.23 11.89
N PRO A 51 16.25 6.27 11.87
CA PRO A 51 16.25 5.17 12.83
C PRO A 51 17.58 4.38 12.82
N PRO A 52 18.17 4.09 13.97
CA PRO A 52 19.40 3.31 14.08
C PRO A 52 19.11 1.82 13.94
N PHE A 53 18.82 1.38 12.70
CA PHE A 53 18.39 0.02 12.39
C PHE A 53 19.36 -1.07 12.84
N ASP A 54 20.63 -0.78 12.93
CA ASP A 54 21.69 -1.65 13.43
C ASP A 54 21.65 -1.87 14.94
N LEU A 55 21.03 -0.95 15.68
CA LEU A 55 20.86 -1.01 17.13
C LEU A 55 19.47 -1.47 17.56
N ILE A 56 18.45 -1.28 16.72
CA ILE A 56 17.07 -1.66 17.03
C ILE A 56 16.90 -3.19 16.92
N LYS A 57 16.42 -3.81 18.00
CA LYS A 57 16.12 -5.24 18.07
C LYS A 57 14.63 -5.46 18.36
N THR A 58 14.14 -6.68 18.15
CA THR A 58 12.72 -7.01 18.33
C THR A 58 12.24 -6.72 19.75
N GLU A 59 13.07 -7.00 20.77
CA GLU A 59 12.75 -6.73 22.18
C GLU A 59 12.58 -5.24 22.54
N HIS A 60 13.04 -4.32 21.69
CA HIS A 60 12.92 -2.88 21.94
C HIS A 60 11.54 -2.32 21.60
N TYR A 61 10.78 -2.97 20.70
CA TYR A 61 9.52 -2.40 20.22
C TYR A 61 8.40 -2.42 21.27
N LEU A 62 8.17 -3.55 21.95
CA LEU A 62 7.05 -3.63 22.90
C LEU A 62 7.15 -2.59 24.02
N PRO A 63 8.30 -2.46 24.72
CA PRO A 63 8.46 -1.39 25.71
C PRO A 63 8.27 0.02 25.13
N ALA A 64 8.73 0.25 23.90
CA ALA A 64 8.58 1.55 23.24
C ALA A 64 7.10 1.84 22.89
N ILE A 65 6.35 0.85 22.41
CA ILE A 65 4.91 0.98 22.15
C ILE A 65 4.14 1.23 23.44
N GLU A 66 4.39 0.46 24.50
CA GLU A 66 3.72 0.63 25.78
C GLU A 66 3.98 2.02 26.39
N GLU A 67 5.23 2.46 26.38
CA GLU A 67 5.59 3.81 26.84
C GLU A 67 5.01 4.89 25.93
N GLY A 68 4.99 4.66 24.62
CA GLY A 68 4.39 5.56 23.63
C GLY A 68 2.90 5.78 23.90
N ILE A 69 2.15 4.71 24.13
CA ILE A 69 0.75 4.74 24.56
C ILE A 69 0.57 5.54 25.83
N ARG A 70 1.42 5.30 26.83
CA ARG A 70 1.37 6.01 28.10
C ARG A 70 1.66 7.51 27.95
N ARG A 71 2.64 7.89 27.14
CA ARG A 71 3.00 9.31 26.89
C ARG A 71 1.88 10.02 26.15
N GLU A 72 1.40 9.45 25.07
CA GLU A 72 0.32 10.06 24.27
C GLU A 72 -0.96 10.21 25.11
N GLN A 73 -1.31 9.20 25.94
CA GLN A 73 -2.43 9.34 26.86
C GLN A 73 -2.24 10.51 27.84
N ALA A 74 -1.05 10.67 28.40
CA ALA A 74 -0.76 11.79 29.30
C ALA A 74 -0.80 13.15 28.58
N GLU A 75 -0.38 13.24 27.34
CA GLU A 75 -0.48 14.43 26.50
C GLU A 75 -1.95 14.78 26.20
N VAL A 76 -2.77 13.79 25.89
CA VAL A 76 -4.22 13.94 25.69
C VAL A 76 -4.91 14.35 26.99
N ASP A 77 -4.57 13.74 28.13
CA ASP A 77 -5.12 14.09 29.43
C ASP A 77 -4.78 15.55 29.81
N ALA A 78 -3.56 16.01 29.47
CA ALA A 78 -3.16 17.41 29.67
C ALA A 78 -3.99 18.38 28.83
N ILE A 79 -4.38 17.99 27.59
CA ILE A 79 -5.30 18.78 26.78
C ILE A 79 -6.70 18.81 27.42
N VAL A 80 -7.19 17.67 27.87
CA VAL A 80 -8.53 17.53 28.49
C VAL A 80 -8.64 18.36 29.78
N ASP A 81 -7.62 18.32 30.62
CA ASP A 81 -7.60 18.94 31.92
C ASP A 81 -7.11 20.40 31.92
N ASP A 82 -6.77 20.98 30.76
CA ASP A 82 -6.38 22.39 30.63
C ASP A 82 -7.56 23.29 31.10
N PRO A 83 -7.41 24.07 32.19
CA PRO A 83 -8.49 24.92 32.71
C PRO A 83 -8.82 26.10 31.81
N LYS A 84 -7.98 26.40 30.80
CA LYS A 84 -8.21 27.48 29.87
C LYS A 84 -9.32 27.12 28.87
N PRO A 85 -10.07 28.11 28.39
CA PRO A 85 -11.02 27.88 27.31
C PRO A 85 -10.36 27.22 26.08
N PRO A 86 -11.05 26.28 25.41
CA PRO A 86 -10.51 25.64 24.21
C PRO A 86 -10.22 26.66 23.08
N THR A 87 -9.02 26.57 22.54
CA THR A 87 -8.55 27.34 21.36
C THR A 87 -8.02 26.38 20.31
N PHE A 88 -7.74 26.88 19.10
CA PHE A 88 -7.07 26.09 18.09
C PHE A 88 -5.73 25.57 18.59
N GLU A 89 -4.93 26.41 19.24
CA GLU A 89 -3.57 26.08 19.69
C GLU A 89 -3.56 25.07 20.84
N ASN A 90 -4.39 25.29 21.91
CA ASN A 90 -4.36 24.43 23.09
C ASN A 90 -5.20 23.16 22.98
N THR A 91 -5.89 22.96 21.85
CA THR A 91 -6.74 21.78 21.63
C THR A 91 -6.40 21.09 20.32
N ILE A 92 -6.51 21.75 19.17
CA ILE A 92 -6.34 21.14 17.85
C ILE A 92 -4.86 20.93 17.52
N ALA A 93 -4.06 21.99 17.60
CA ALA A 93 -2.61 21.90 17.34
C ALA A 93 -1.89 21.06 18.39
N ALA A 94 -2.33 21.14 19.67
CA ALA A 94 -1.80 20.30 20.73
C ALA A 94 -2.09 18.81 20.50
N LEU A 95 -3.30 18.46 20.05
CA LEU A 95 -3.67 17.08 19.70
C LEU A 95 -2.90 16.57 18.47
N ASP A 96 -2.72 17.39 17.44
CA ASP A 96 -1.91 17.06 16.28
C ASP A 96 -0.44 16.76 16.66
N HIS A 97 0.06 17.41 17.68
CA HIS A 97 1.43 17.24 18.17
C HIS A 97 1.58 16.03 19.13
N ALA A 98 0.49 15.56 19.72
CA ALA A 98 0.51 14.42 20.63
C ALA A 98 0.94 13.12 19.91
N GLY A 99 1.52 12.18 20.66
CA GLY A 99 1.86 10.84 20.18
C GLY A 99 3.05 10.76 19.21
N ILE A 100 3.96 11.75 19.16
CA ILE A 100 5.14 11.71 18.28
C ILE A 100 5.97 10.45 18.55
N PHE A 101 6.25 10.19 19.83
CA PHE A 101 7.06 9.04 20.23
C PHE A 101 6.43 7.71 19.81
N LEU A 102 5.13 7.53 20.03
CA LEU A 102 4.41 6.33 19.61
C LEU A 102 4.41 6.18 18.08
N SER A 103 4.15 7.28 17.37
CA SER A 103 4.14 7.32 15.92
C SER A 103 5.49 6.92 15.31
N GLU A 104 6.62 7.35 15.89
CA GLU A 104 7.96 6.99 15.44
C GLU A 104 8.26 5.50 15.71
N ALA A 105 8.04 5.01 16.92
CA ALA A 105 8.29 3.62 17.27
C ALA A 105 7.41 2.66 16.46
N ASN A 106 6.10 2.93 16.37
CA ASN A 106 5.16 2.12 15.59
C ASN A 106 5.39 2.26 14.07
N GLY A 107 5.84 3.42 13.60
CA GLY A 107 6.17 3.65 12.20
C GLY A 107 7.31 2.75 11.73
N VAL A 108 8.38 2.62 12.52
CA VAL A 108 9.49 1.69 12.24
C VAL A 108 9.01 0.24 12.27
N LEU A 109 8.25 -0.16 13.30
CA LEU A 109 7.70 -1.52 13.41
C LEU A 109 6.82 -1.87 12.19
N SER A 110 5.87 -1.03 11.84
CA SER A 110 4.92 -1.24 10.73
C SER A 110 5.63 -1.33 9.38
N ALA A 111 6.65 -0.49 9.16
CA ALA A 111 7.46 -0.55 7.95
C ALA A 111 8.20 -1.89 7.84
N LEU A 112 8.83 -2.36 8.93
CA LEU A 112 9.57 -3.61 8.93
C LEU A 112 8.67 -4.85 8.88
N GLN A 113 7.47 -4.81 9.44
CA GLN A 113 6.48 -5.88 9.27
C GLN A 113 6.13 -6.13 7.79
N SER A 114 6.18 -5.12 6.96
CA SER A 114 5.92 -5.24 5.51
C SER A 114 7.19 -5.50 4.72
N ALA A 115 8.31 -4.85 5.05
CA ALA A 115 9.52 -4.84 4.24
C ALA A 115 10.57 -5.86 4.69
N ASN A 116 10.63 -6.24 5.96
CA ASN A 116 11.66 -7.14 6.49
C ASN A 116 11.19 -7.91 7.74
N THR A 117 10.08 -8.64 7.61
CA THR A 117 9.46 -9.34 8.73
C THR A 117 10.17 -10.66 9.10
N ASN A 118 9.91 -11.11 10.31
CA ASN A 118 10.27 -12.45 10.81
C ASN A 118 9.18 -12.94 11.78
N LYS A 119 9.33 -14.16 12.30
CA LYS A 119 8.33 -14.78 13.22
C LYS A 119 8.12 -13.95 14.50
N ASP A 120 9.18 -13.35 15.02
CA ASP A 120 9.13 -12.56 16.26
C ASP A 120 8.40 -11.22 16.01
N LEU A 121 8.71 -10.53 14.90
CA LEU A 121 7.98 -9.33 14.50
C LEU A 121 6.51 -9.61 14.19
N GLN A 122 6.17 -10.76 13.61
CA GLN A 122 4.78 -11.18 13.40
C GLN A 122 4.06 -11.45 14.72
N ALA A 123 4.72 -12.13 15.67
CA ALA A 123 4.16 -12.33 17.01
C ALA A 123 3.92 -11.00 17.72
N LEU A 124 4.87 -10.09 17.63
CA LEU A 124 4.76 -8.73 18.16
C LEU A 124 3.62 -7.94 17.52
N ALA A 125 3.43 -8.04 16.20
CA ALA A 125 2.31 -7.41 15.49
C ALA A 125 0.95 -7.86 16.04
N ARG A 126 0.80 -9.17 16.24
CA ARG A 126 -0.43 -9.73 16.85
C ARG A 126 -0.67 -9.25 18.28
N GLN A 127 0.40 -9.01 19.03
CA GLN A 127 0.31 -8.48 20.40
C GLN A 127 -0.02 -6.99 20.41
N THR A 128 0.64 -6.19 19.58
CA THR A 128 0.51 -4.72 19.61
C THR A 128 -0.72 -4.20 18.88
N ALA A 129 -1.22 -4.88 17.84
CA ALA A 129 -2.39 -4.42 17.09
C ALA A 129 -3.64 -4.16 17.94
N PRO A 130 -4.08 -5.04 18.84
CA PRO A 130 -5.21 -4.75 19.71
C PRO A 130 -4.90 -3.67 20.78
N MET A 131 -3.64 -3.54 21.22
CA MET A 131 -3.23 -2.49 22.17
C MET A 131 -3.34 -1.11 21.52
N LEU A 132 -2.85 -0.96 20.30
CA LEU A 132 -2.93 0.27 19.52
C LEU A 132 -4.39 0.63 19.19
N ALA A 133 -5.19 -0.36 18.76
CA ALA A 133 -6.62 -0.14 18.50
C ALA A 133 -7.37 0.31 19.77
N ALA A 134 -7.07 -0.29 20.92
CA ALA A 134 -7.68 0.13 22.18
C ALA A 134 -7.24 1.56 22.59
N HIS A 135 -6.00 1.92 22.32
CA HIS A 135 -5.49 3.26 22.59
C HIS A 135 -6.13 4.31 21.66
N GLU A 136 -6.22 4.03 20.37
CA GLU A 136 -6.94 4.87 19.40
C GLU A 136 -8.40 5.09 19.82
N ASP A 137 -9.07 4.03 20.28
CA ASP A 137 -10.43 4.12 20.83
C ASP A 137 -10.50 4.96 22.11
N ASN A 138 -9.50 4.89 22.99
CA ASN A 138 -9.45 5.71 24.21
C ASN A 138 -9.38 7.20 23.88
N ILE A 139 -8.70 7.57 22.82
CA ILE A 139 -8.62 8.95 22.34
C ILE A 139 -9.88 9.33 21.56
N GLY A 140 -10.24 8.55 20.53
CA GLY A 140 -11.34 8.88 19.60
C GLY A 140 -12.74 8.87 20.22
N LEU A 141 -12.95 8.07 21.30
CA LEU A 141 -14.20 7.97 22.03
C LEU A 141 -14.21 8.83 23.32
N ASN A 142 -13.17 9.63 23.56
CA ASN A 142 -13.09 10.49 24.76
C ASN A 142 -14.05 11.68 24.65
N GLU A 143 -15.10 11.64 25.46
CA GLU A 143 -16.15 12.66 25.44
C GLU A 143 -15.62 14.06 25.82
N LYS A 144 -14.78 14.17 26.85
CA LYS A 144 -14.25 15.47 27.31
C LYS A 144 -13.36 16.10 26.23
N LEU A 145 -12.50 15.29 25.58
CA LEU A 145 -11.67 15.75 24.47
C LEU A 145 -12.55 16.22 23.31
N PHE A 146 -13.56 15.43 22.95
CA PHE A 146 -14.50 15.81 21.90
C PHE A 146 -15.25 17.11 22.19
N GLN A 147 -15.67 17.36 23.44
CA GLN A 147 -16.32 18.63 23.81
C GLN A 147 -15.37 19.82 23.61
N ARG A 148 -14.09 19.68 23.89
CA ARG A 148 -13.09 20.73 23.62
C ARG A 148 -12.92 20.97 22.13
N ILE A 149 -12.79 19.93 21.31
CA ILE A 149 -12.71 20.01 19.85
C ILE A 149 -13.95 20.69 19.29
N LYS A 150 -15.14 20.27 19.74
CA LYS A 150 -16.44 20.85 19.34
C LYS A 150 -16.54 22.33 19.67
N ALA A 151 -16.08 22.73 20.83
CA ALA A 151 -16.11 24.13 21.26
C ALA A 151 -15.23 25.04 20.36
N VAL A 152 -14.12 24.53 19.83
CA VAL A 152 -13.31 25.23 18.83
C VAL A 152 -14.02 25.23 17.46
N TYR A 153 -14.51 24.06 17.05
CA TYR A 153 -15.20 23.89 15.75
C TYR A 153 -16.43 24.78 15.60
N ASP A 154 -17.26 24.88 16.64
CA ASP A 154 -18.48 25.72 16.63
C ASP A 154 -18.16 27.21 16.40
N LYS A 155 -16.98 27.65 16.80
CA LYS A 155 -16.50 29.04 16.63
C LYS A 155 -15.72 29.28 15.32
N ARG A 156 -15.49 28.25 14.48
CA ARG A 156 -14.58 28.31 13.32
C ARG A 156 -14.80 29.50 12.39
N ALA A 157 -16.05 29.90 12.19
CA ALA A 157 -16.38 31.04 11.32
C ALA A 157 -15.90 32.40 11.87
N THR A 158 -15.62 32.48 13.19
CA THR A 158 -15.16 33.71 13.87
C THR A 158 -13.67 33.70 14.18
N LEU A 159 -13.03 32.54 14.05
CA LEU A 159 -11.59 32.39 14.24
C LEU A 159 -10.84 32.85 12.98
N LYS A 160 -9.73 33.54 13.17
CA LYS A 160 -8.86 33.96 12.07
C LYS A 160 -7.89 32.84 11.70
N LEU A 161 -8.43 31.67 11.33
CA LEU A 161 -7.66 30.52 10.90
C LEU A 161 -7.28 30.67 9.42
N ASP A 162 -6.06 30.30 9.08
CA ASP A 162 -5.70 30.13 7.68
C ASP A 162 -6.27 28.81 7.12
N ARG A 163 -6.06 28.58 5.83
CA ARG A 163 -6.65 27.45 5.11
C ARG A 163 -6.29 26.10 5.68
N GLU A 164 -5.00 25.89 6.02
CA GLU A 164 -4.52 24.63 6.59
C GLU A 164 -5.05 24.41 8.01
N GLN A 165 -5.10 25.46 8.83
CA GLN A 165 -5.68 25.41 10.17
C GLN A 165 -7.16 25.06 10.15
N LEU A 166 -7.92 25.70 9.24
CA LEU A 166 -9.35 25.40 9.09
C LEU A 166 -9.56 23.96 8.63
N PHE A 167 -8.79 23.49 7.66
CA PHE A 167 -8.86 22.11 7.16
C PHE A 167 -8.52 21.10 8.26
N LEU A 168 -7.46 21.33 9.04
CA LEU A 168 -7.13 20.49 10.19
C LEU A 168 -8.27 20.44 11.22
N LEU A 169 -8.83 21.58 11.60
CA LEU A 169 -9.93 21.65 12.57
C LEU A 169 -11.17 20.88 12.08
N GLU A 170 -11.57 21.10 10.83
CA GLU A 170 -12.75 20.46 10.24
C GLU A 170 -12.57 18.95 10.11
N ASN A 171 -11.38 18.49 9.72
CA ASN A 171 -11.06 17.08 9.67
C ASN A 171 -10.99 16.45 11.08
N THR A 172 -10.33 17.10 12.03
CA THR A 172 -10.26 16.60 13.42
C THR A 172 -11.68 16.42 14.00
N TYR A 173 -12.54 17.42 13.86
CA TYR A 173 -13.94 17.31 14.31
C TYR A 173 -14.68 16.15 13.61
N ARG A 174 -14.58 16.08 12.30
CA ARG A 174 -15.22 15.03 11.49
C ARG A 174 -14.72 13.64 11.86
N ASP A 175 -13.42 13.48 12.06
CA ASP A 175 -12.81 12.20 12.37
C ASP A 175 -13.24 11.69 13.75
N PHE A 176 -13.39 12.57 14.74
CA PHE A 176 -13.98 12.21 16.03
C PHE A 176 -15.45 11.80 15.92
N VAL A 177 -16.27 12.54 15.18
CA VAL A 177 -17.68 12.19 14.93
C VAL A 177 -17.75 10.80 14.25
N ARG A 178 -16.96 10.59 13.22
CA ARG A 178 -16.88 9.33 12.46
C ARG A 178 -16.19 8.19 13.24
N GLY A 179 -15.35 8.52 14.21
CA GLY A 179 -14.77 7.58 15.17
C GLY A 179 -15.77 7.09 16.23
N GLY A 180 -16.90 7.80 16.40
CA GLY A 180 -17.94 7.42 17.34
C GLY A 180 -18.03 8.29 18.57
N ALA A 181 -17.48 9.50 18.58
CA ALA A 181 -17.54 10.41 19.73
C ALA A 181 -18.97 10.77 20.17
N LEU A 182 -19.94 10.69 19.25
CA LEU A 182 -21.37 10.96 19.53
C LEU A 182 -22.16 9.72 19.96
N LEU A 183 -21.55 8.54 20.01
CA LEU A 183 -22.20 7.29 20.43
C LEU A 183 -22.47 7.28 21.93
N ASP A 184 -23.51 6.56 22.36
CA ASP A 184 -23.73 6.25 23.77
C ASP A 184 -22.69 5.21 24.29
N GLU A 185 -22.62 5.02 25.60
CA GLU A 185 -21.60 4.16 26.21
C GLU A 185 -21.73 2.68 25.80
N THR A 186 -22.95 2.18 25.54
CA THR A 186 -23.18 0.82 25.04
C THR A 186 -22.65 0.66 23.62
N GLN A 187 -22.92 1.64 22.77
CA GLN A 187 -22.42 1.67 21.39
C GLN A 187 -20.90 1.82 21.35
N LYS A 188 -20.31 2.68 22.21
CA LYS A 188 -18.85 2.82 22.34
C LYS A 188 -18.19 1.51 22.79
N ALA A 189 -18.76 0.81 23.78
CA ALA A 189 -18.26 -0.50 24.19
C ALA A 189 -18.26 -1.49 23.02
N ARG A 190 -19.35 -1.52 22.26
CA ARG A 190 -19.45 -2.36 21.06
C ARG A 190 -18.46 -1.98 19.96
N MET A 191 -18.22 -0.67 19.77
CA MET A 191 -17.23 -0.19 18.81
C MET A 191 -15.82 -0.68 19.15
N ARG A 192 -15.43 -0.61 20.43
CA ARG A 192 -14.13 -1.11 20.92
C ARG A 192 -13.93 -2.60 20.61
N GLU A 193 -14.95 -3.43 20.89
CA GLU A 193 -14.87 -4.86 20.57
C GLU A 193 -14.66 -5.10 19.07
N LEU A 194 -15.40 -4.36 18.22
CA LEU A 194 -15.28 -4.49 16.76
C LEU A 194 -13.90 -4.06 16.26
N ASN A 195 -13.35 -2.96 16.76
CA ASN A 195 -12.05 -2.44 16.36
C ASN A 195 -10.91 -3.38 16.77
N GLN A 196 -10.94 -3.93 17.98
CA GLN A 196 -9.95 -4.91 18.44
C GLN A 196 -9.98 -6.20 17.60
N GLU A 197 -11.18 -6.75 17.36
CA GLU A 197 -11.31 -7.95 16.52
C GLU A 197 -10.85 -7.67 15.08
N LEU A 198 -11.23 -6.52 14.51
CA LEU A 198 -10.85 -6.13 13.16
C LEU A 198 -9.32 -6.01 13.02
N SER A 199 -8.63 -5.43 14.00
CA SER A 199 -7.18 -5.29 13.98
C SER A 199 -6.48 -6.65 13.90
N LEU A 200 -6.92 -7.63 14.70
CA LEU A 200 -6.38 -8.98 14.70
C LEU A 200 -6.62 -9.72 13.38
N GLN A 201 -7.85 -9.65 12.85
CA GLN A 201 -8.20 -10.32 11.59
C GLN A 201 -7.42 -9.73 10.41
N THR A 202 -7.21 -8.42 10.40
CA THR A 202 -6.43 -7.71 9.38
C THR A 202 -4.96 -8.17 9.37
N VAL A 203 -4.33 -8.30 10.53
CA VAL A 203 -2.95 -8.82 10.65
C VAL A 203 -2.89 -10.26 10.15
N LYS A 204 -3.79 -11.13 10.62
CA LYS A 204 -3.83 -12.54 10.24
C LYS A 204 -4.02 -12.76 8.74
N PHE A 205 -4.87 -11.95 8.10
CA PHE A 205 -5.07 -12.02 6.65
C PHE A 205 -3.75 -11.80 5.90
N GLY A 206 -3.03 -10.74 6.24
CA GLY A 206 -1.75 -10.42 5.60
C GLY A 206 -0.66 -11.48 5.83
N GLU A 207 -0.57 -12.02 7.05
CA GLU A 207 0.36 -13.10 7.40
C GLU A 207 0.09 -14.38 6.59
N ASN A 208 -1.17 -14.77 6.43
CA ASN A 208 -1.56 -15.94 5.65
C ASN A 208 -1.17 -15.79 4.17
N VAL A 209 -1.41 -14.61 3.58
CA VAL A 209 -1.00 -14.32 2.18
C VAL A 209 0.52 -14.44 2.02
N LEU A 210 1.29 -13.91 2.96
CA LEU A 210 2.74 -14.00 2.91
C LEU A 210 3.23 -15.44 3.08
N ALA A 211 2.68 -16.16 4.05
CA ALA A 211 3.05 -17.55 4.34
C ALA A 211 2.79 -18.46 3.14
N GLU A 212 1.62 -18.37 2.53
CA GLU A 212 1.28 -19.19 1.37
C GLU A 212 2.09 -18.81 0.12
N THR A 213 2.40 -17.52 -0.05
CA THR A 213 3.31 -17.07 -1.11
C THR A 213 4.68 -17.72 -0.99
N ASN A 214 5.18 -17.86 0.23
CA ASN A 214 6.50 -18.47 0.50
C ASN A 214 6.48 -20.00 0.49
N ALA A 215 5.34 -20.63 0.73
CA ALA A 215 5.21 -22.08 0.79
C ALA A 215 5.31 -22.75 -0.59
N PHE A 216 4.85 -22.08 -1.64
CA PHE A 216 4.81 -22.69 -2.96
C PHE A 216 6.16 -22.63 -3.71
N LYS A 217 6.56 -23.78 -4.25
CA LYS A 217 7.71 -23.93 -5.15
C LYS A 217 7.37 -24.90 -6.29
N LEU A 218 7.54 -24.45 -7.52
CA LEU A 218 7.55 -25.34 -8.68
C LEU A 218 8.99 -25.77 -8.93
N VAL A 219 9.33 -27.00 -8.57
CA VAL A 219 10.65 -27.57 -8.77
C VAL A 219 10.68 -28.32 -10.09
N ILE A 220 11.62 -27.99 -10.96
CA ILE A 220 11.88 -28.66 -12.23
C ILE A 220 13.28 -29.29 -12.16
N ASP A 221 13.38 -30.58 -12.45
CA ASP A 221 14.62 -31.33 -12.50
C ASP A 221 14.93 -31.90 -13.91
N ASN A 222 13.93 -31.91 -14.80
CA ASN A 222 14.12 -32.31 -16.19
C ASN A 222 14.27 -31.07 -17.09
N LYS A 223 15.43 -30.92 -17.73
CA LYS A 223 15.72 -29.80 -18.63
C LYS A 223 14.71 -29.67 -19.80
N ALA A 224 14.09 -30.79 -20.23
CA ALA A 224 13.07 -30.75 -21.28
C ALA A 224 11.79 -30.00 -20.85
N ASP A 225 11.56 -29.80 -19.55
CA ASP A 225 10.41 -29.05 -19.02
C ASP A 225 10.65 -27.53 -18.98
N LEU A 226 11.87 -27.09 -19.30
CA LEU A 226 12.23 -25.67 -19.47
C LEU A 226 12.00 -25.15 -20.91
N ALA A 227 11.41 -25.96 -21.78
CA ALA A 227 11.19 -25.58 -23.19
C ALA A 227 10.46 -24.23 -23.30
N GLY A 228 11.01 -23.34 -24.14
CA GLY A 228 10.51 -21.98 -24.38
C GLY A 228 11.06 -20.90 -23.45
N LEU A 229 11.64 -21.27 -22.30
CA LEU A 229 12.15 -20.29 -21.35
C LEU A 229 13.46 -19.64 -21.83
N PRO A 230 13.60 -18.31 -21.76
CA PRO A 230 14.85 -17.61 -22.02
C PRO A 230 15.96 -18.03 -21.05
N PRO A 231 17.26 -17.98 -21.46
CA PRO A 231 18.39 -18.31 -20.58
C PRO A 231 18.36 -17.53 -19.27
N SER A 232 18.10 -16.23 -19.29
CA SER A 232 18.04 -15.38 -18.09
C SER A 232 16.98 -15.84 -17.07
N VAL A 233 15.85 -16.35 -17.55
CA VAL A 233 14.77 -16.90 -16.69
C VAL A 233 15.20 -18.24 -16.07
N MET A 234 15.92 -19.06 -16.83
CA MET A 234 16.49 -20.32 -16.33
C MET A 234 17.58 -20.06 -15.28
N ASP A 235 18.44 -19.07 -15.49
CA ASP A 235 19.51 -18.71 -14.56
C ASP A 235 18.94 -18.18 -13.23
N MET A 236 17.91 -17.35 -13.25
CA MET A 236 17.19 -16.91 -12.05
C MET A 236 16.55 -18.07 -11.30
N ALA A 237 15.97 -19.04 -12.02
CA ALA A 237 15.38 -20.22 -11.41
C ALA A 237 16.43 -21.17 -10.81
N ALA A 238 17.61 -21.28 -11.44
CA ALA A 238 18.73 -22.05 -10.91
C ALA A 238 19.31 -21.40 -9.62
N GLU A 239 19.44 -20.08 -9.59
CA GLU A 239 19.87 -19.36 -8.39
C GLU A 239 18.85 -19.52 -7.24
N THR A 240 17.54 -19.44 -7.56
CA THR A 240 16.47 -19.70 -6.59
C THR A 240 16.53 -21.15 -6.06
N ALA A 241 16.86 -22.10 -6.93
CA ALA A 241 17.05 -23.50 -6.52
C ALA A 241 18.23 -23.65 -5.56
N LYS A 242 19.38 -23.02 -5.86
CA LYS A 242 20.56 -23.02 -5.00
C LYS A 242 20.25 -22.42 -3.62
N GLN A 243 19.59 -21.26 -3.57
CA GLN A 243 19.14 -20.63 -2.32
C GLN A 243 18.14 -21.49 -1.53
N SER A 244 17.41 -22.36 -2.23
CA SER A 244 16.46 -23.31 -1.63
C SER A 244 17.10 -24.66 -1.23
N GLY A 245 18.42 -24.85 -1.40
CA GLY A 245 19.11 -26.11 -1.14
C GLY A 245 18.82 -27.21 -2.18
N LEU A 246 18.41 -26.83 -3.39
CA LEU A 246 18.04 -27.71 -4.50
C LEU A 246 18.98 -27.51 -5.71
N GLU A 247 20.27 -27.43 -5.45
CA GLU A 247 21.29 -27.20 -6.47
C GLU A 247 21.20 -28.25 -7.62
N GLY A 248 21.39 -27.80 -8.85
CA GLY A 248 21.24 -28.64 -10.07
C GLY A 248 19.79 -28.73 -10.59
N LYS A 249 18.85 -28.10 -9.92
CA LYS A 249 17.45 -27.98 -10.36
C LYS A 249 17.09 -26.54 -10.71
N TRP A 250 15.84 -26.31 -11.08
CA TRP A 250 15.25 -24.99 -11.31
C TRP A 250 14.02 -24.83 -10.42
N VAL A 251 13.93 -23.71 -9.70
CA VAL A 251 12.81 -23.42 -8.80
C VAL A 251 12.13 -22.15 -9.25
N PHE A 252 10.82 -22.25 -9.55
CA PHE A 252 9.94 -21.13 -9.80
C PHE A 252 8.99 -20.92 -8.62
N THR A 253 8.82 -19.67 -8.21
CA THR A 253 7.92 -19.27 -7.12
C THR A 253 6.74 -18.50 -7.69
N ILE A 254 5.75 -18.19 -6.83
CA ILE A 254 4.64 -17.32 -7.19
C ILE A 254 4.90 -15.82 -6.91
N GLN A 255 6.16 -15.45 -6.71
CA GLN A 255 6.57 -14.05 -6.78
C GLN A 255 6.56 -13.57 -8.23
N VAL A 256 6.05 -12.37 -8.47
CA VAL A 256 5.80 -11.84 -9.83
C VAL A 256 7.03 -11.94 -10.75
N PRO A 257 8.26 -11.57 -10.35
CA PRO A 257 9.44 -11.69 -11.24
C PRO A 257 9.82 -13.13 -11.61
N SER A 258 9.37 -14.12 -10.83
CA SER A 258 9.57 -15.55 -11.13
C SER A 258 8.42 -16.13 -11.96
N MET A 259 7.18 -15.78 -11.57
CA MET A 259 5.97 -16.34 -12.18
C MET A 259 5.72 -15.77 -13.59
N THR A 260 5.75 -14.46 -13.74
CA THR A 260 5.32 -13.80 -15.00
C THR A 260 6.17 -14.25 -16.20
N PRO A 261 7.52 -14.26 -16.16
CA PRO A 261 8.32 -14.76 -17.27
C PRO A 261 8.07 -16.24 -17.56
N PHE A 262 7.80 -17.06 -16.53
CA PHE A 262 7.44 -18.46 -16.76
C PHE A 262 6.13 -18.59 -17.53
N LEU A 263 5.10 -17.83 -17.17
CA LEU A 263 3.80 -17.84 -17.86
C LEU A 263 3.92 -17.29 -19.30
N MET A 264 4.82 -16.32 -19.52
CA MET A 264 5.03 -15.69 -20.84
C MET A 264 5.75 -16.62 -21.83
N TYR A 265 6.66 -17.47 -21.36
CA TYR A 265 7.59 -18.17 -22.25
C TYR A 265 7.51 -19.70 -22.20
N SER A 266 7.11 -20.30 -21.05
CA SER A 266 7.09 -21.76 -20.94
C SER A 266 6.12 -22.41 -21.93
N GLU A 267 6.60 -23.34 -22.76
CA GLU A 267 5.76 -24.12 -23.66
C GLU A 267 4.98 -25.24 -22.94
N LYS A 268 5.32 -25.54 -21.70
CA LYS A 268 4.70 -26.62 -20.91
C LYS A 268 3.40 -26.16 -20.27
N ARG A 269 2.27 -26.32 -21.02
CA ARG A 269 0.95 -25.86 -20.61
C ARG A 269 0.55 -26.31 -19.21
N GLY A 270 0.78 -27.58 -18.85
CA GLY A 270 0.43 -28.09 -17.51
C GLY A 270 1.25 -27.45 -16.37
N LEU A 271 2.51 -27.05 -16.66
CA LEU A 271 3.32 -26.31 -15.67
C LEU A 271 2.87 -24.87 -15.54
N ARG A 272 2.47 -24.19 -16.65
CA ARG A 272 1.84 -22.88 -16.60
C ARG A 272 0.56 -22.93 -15.76
N GLU A 273 -0.33 -23.92 -16.00
CA GLU A 273 -1.53 -24.11 -15.19
C GLU A 273 -1.21 -24.28 -13.72
N LYS A 274 -0.25 -25.13 -13.38
CA LYS A 274 0.15 -25.39 -11.98
C LYS A 274 0.64 -24.11 -11.28
N LEU A 275 1.49 -23.33 -11.92
CA LEU A 275 2.04 -22.08 -11.38
C LEU A 275 0.97 -21.00 -11.28
N HIS A 276 0.16 -20.83 -12.31
CA HIS A 276 -0.96 -19.90 -12.34
C HIS A 276 -1.97 -20.19 -11.23
N ARG A 277 -2.42 -21.45 -11.11
CA ARG A 277 -3.34 -21.85 -10.04
C ARG A 277 -2.76 -21.57 -8.67
N ALA A 278 -1.48 -21.87 -8.43
CA ALA A 278 -0.83 -21.59 -7.16
C ALA A 278 -0.88 -20.09 -6.79
N TYR A 279 -0.74 -19.20 -7.77
CA TYR A 279 -0.84 -17.76 -7.54
C TYR A 279 -2.27 -17.31 -7.25
N PHE A 280 -3.22 -17.71 -8.10
CA PHE A 280 -4.60 -17.24 -8.01
C PHE A 280 -5.45 -17.96 -6.95
N MET A 281 -4.96 -19.05 -6.38
CA MET A 281 -5.59 -19.78 -5.28
C MET A 281 -5.00 -19.47 -3.90
N LYS A 282 -4.13 -18.46 -3.80
CA LYS A 282 -3.62 -18.03 -2.49
C LYS A 282 -4.74 -17.75 -1.51
N GLY A 283 -4.64 -18.28 -0.30
CA GLY A 283 -5.65 -18.15 0.73
C GLY A 283 -6.99 -18.87 0.44
N ASP A 284 -7.03 -19.77 -0.57
CA ASP A 284 -8.20 -20.50 -1.04
C ASP A 284 -7.92 -22.01 -1.24
N ASN A 285 -6.99 -22.58 -0.46
CA ASN A 285 -6.52 -23.95 -0.60
C ASN A 285 -7.02 -24.89 0.52
N ASP A 286 -7.98 -24.48 1.34
CA ASP A 286 -8.53 -25.24 2.47
C ASP A 286 -7.42 -25.75 3.44
N ASN A 287 -6.37 -24.95 3.62
CA ASN A 287 -5.21 -25.21 4.48
C ASN A 287 -5.15 -24.20 5.66
N GLU A 288 -4.06 -24.25 6.44
CA GLU A 288 -3.85 -23.35 7.59
C GLU A 288 -3.74 -21.87 7.23
N PHE A 289 -3.50 -21.54 5.96
CA PHE A 289 -3.41 -20.17 5.44
C PHE A 289 -4.68 -19.68 4.75
N ASP A 290 -5.78 -20.40 4.92
CA ASP A 290 -7.06 -20.08 4.28
C ASP A 290 -7.63 -18.75 4.80
N ASN A 291 -8.02 -17.87 3.89
CA ASN A 291 -8.52 -16.52 4.18
C ASN A 291 -10.01 -16.34 3.90
N LYS A 292 -10.73 -17.36 3.43
CA LYS A 292 -12.16 -17.23 3.08
C LYS A 292 -13.00 -16.73 4.25
N GLU A 293 -12.88 -17.38 5.40
CA GLU A 293 -13.61 -16.97 6.60
C GLU A 293 -13.10 -15.66 7.20
N ILE A 294 -11.80 -15.38 7.07
CA ILE A 294 -11.20 -14.12 7.54
C ILE A 294 -11.71 -12.94 6.72
N ALA A 295 -11.78 -13.05 5.39
CA ALA A 295 -12.33 -12.01 4.52
C ALA A 295 -13.79 -11.68 4.85
N LYS A 296 -14.63 -12.71 5.02
CA LYS A 296 -16.04 -12.58 5.46
C LYS A 296 -16.12 -11.85 6.81
N LYS A 297 -15.30 -12.29 7.76
CA LYS A 297 -15.28 -11.73 9.11
C LYS A 297 -14.91 -10.26 9.09
N ILE A 298 -13.86 -9.87 8.34
CA ILE A 298 -13.43 -8.48 8.19
C ILE A 298 -14.56 -7.64 7.56
N ALA A 299 -15.19 -8.12 6.49
CA ALA A 299 -16.28 -7.41 5.83
C ALA A 299 -17.48 -7.21 6.77
N ASP A 300 -17.87 -8.23 7.58
CA ASP A 300 -18.96 -8.13 8.55
C ASP A 300 -18.62 -7.16 9.70
N LEU A 301 -17.41 -7.22 10.25
CA LEU A 301 -16.97 -6.30 11.29
C LEU A 301 -17.03 -4.84 10.80
N ARG A 302 -16.60 -4.56 9.58
CA ARG A 302 -16.68 -3.25 8.94
C ARG A 302 -18.12 -2.79 8.71
N ARG A 303 -18.99 -3.69 8.24
CA ARG A 303 -20.41 -3.41 8.07
C ARG A 303 -21.05 -3.01 9.41
N ARG A 304 -20.87 -3.83 10.45
CA ARG A 304 -21.42 -3.60 11.80
C ARG A 304 -20.90 -2.29 12.41
N ARG A 305 -19.61 -1.98 12.19
CA ARG A 305 -19.03 -0.71 12.59
C ARG A 305 -19.73 0.47 11.89
N ALA A 306 -19.90 0.38 10.59
CA ALA A 306 -20.58 1.42 9.80
C ALA A 306 -22.05 1.63 10.25
N GLU A 307 -22.77 0.55 10.55
CA GLU A 307 -24.17 0.60 11.04
C GLU A 307 -24.28 1.30 12.41
N ILE A 308 -23.38 1.00 13.35
CA ILE A 308 -23.34 1.69 14.65
C ILE A 308 -23.16 3.19 14.46
N LEU A 309 -22.39 3.61 13.45
CA LEU A 309 -22.16 5.02 13.09
C LEU A 309 -23.28 5.63 12.24
N GLY A 310 -24.35 4.89 11.95
CA GLY A 310 -25.50 5.35 11.20
C GLY A 310 -25.37 5.28 9.68
N TYR A 311 -24.36 4.62 9.13
CA TYR A 311 -24.17 4.44 7.70
C TYR A 311 -24.84 3.14 7.22
N LYS A 312 -25.35 3.17 6.00
CA LYS A 312 -26.02 2.02 5.35
C LYS A 312 -25.09 0.81 5.20
N ASN A 313 -23.82 1.04 4.91
CA ASN A 313 -22.77 0.03 4.73
C ASN A 313 -21.38 0.65 4.86
N HIS A 314 -20.34 -0.17 4.81
CA HIS A 314 -18.96 0.31 4.93
C HIS A 314 -18.52 1.21 3.77
N ALA A 315 -18.97 0.93 2.54
CA ALA A 315 -18.65 1.77 1.39
C ALA A 315 -19.19 3.20 1.55
N ALA A 316 -20.44 3.37 2.02
CA ALA A 316 -21.00 4.68 2.30
C ALA A 316 -20.19 5.43 3.37
N PHE A 317 -19.75 4.71 4.42
CA PHE A 317 -18.85 5.28 5.44
C PHE A 317 -17.53 5.76 4.84
N VAL A 318 -16.84 4.95 4.04
CA VAL A 318 -15.54 5.32 3.48
C VAL A 318 -15.64 6.45 2.48
N LEU A 319 -16.58 6.36 1.55
CA LEU A 319 -16.68 7.24 0.39
C LEU A 319 -17.09 8.68 0.73
N GLU A 320 -17.74 8.91 1.87
CA GLU A 320 -18.07 10.27 2.32
C GLU A 320 -16.84 11.21 2.33
N ASN A 321 -15.67 10.68 2.69
CA ASN A 321 -14.42 11.44 2.75
C ASN A 321 -13.64 11.48 1.43
N ASN A 322 -14.07 10.73 0.42
CA ASN A 322 -13.42 10.66 -0.89
C ASN A 322 -14.03 11.67 -1.88
N MET A 323 -13.39 11.90 -3.03
CA MET A 323 -13.91 12.77 -4.10
C MET A 323 -15.20 12.20 -4.69
N ALA A 324 -15.33 10.88 -4.78
CA ALA A 324 -16.52 10.22 -5.31
C ALA A 324 -17.78 10.38 -4.44
N LYS A 325 -17.63 10.56 -3.13
CA LYS A 325 -18.69 10.82 -2.13
C LYS A 325 -19.65 9.66 -1.85
N THR A 326 -20.09 8.90 -2.85
CA THR A 326 -21.11 7.86 -2.67
C THR A 326 -20.81 6.58 -3.43
N PRO A 327 -21.29 5.39 -2.94
CA PRO A 327 -21.17 4.13 -3.66
C PRO A 327 -21.78 4.16 -5.05
N GLU A 328 -22.93 4.82 -5.21
CA GLU A 328 -23.65 4.89 -6.47
C GLU A 328 -22.85 5.64 -7.54
N ARG A 329 -22.08 6.66 -7.14
CA ARG A 329 -21.21 7.41 -8.07
C ARG A 329 -20.01 6.55 -8.51
N VAL A 330 -19.44 5.76 -7.61
CA VAL A 330 -18.38 4.81 -7.96
C VAL A 330 -18.89 3.72 -8.88
N ASP A 331 -20.06 3.13 -8.59
CA ASP A 331 -20.66 2.10 -9.42
C ASP A 331 -20.96 2.60 -10.84
N ALA A 332 -21.53 3.80 -10.95
CA ALA A 332 -21.79 4.44 -12.27
C ALA A 332 -20.49 4.65 -13.06
N PHE A 333 -19.44 5.13 -12.40
CA PHE A 333 -18.14 5.35 -13.02
C PHE A 333 -17.50 4.03 -13.47
N LEU A 334 -17.46 3.01 -12.62
CA LEU A 334 -16.91 1.70 -12.96
C LEU A 334 -17.69 1.04 -14.10
N LYS A 335 -19.03 1.15 -14.10
CA LYS A 335 -19.89 0.62 -15.17
C LYS A 335 -19.64 1.31 -16.51
N GLN A 336 -19.48 2.62 -16.52
CA GLN A 336 -19.16 3.38 -17.73
C GLN A 336 -17.87 2.87 -18.40
N LEU A 337 -16.89 2.46 -17.60
CA LEU A 337 -15.61 1.92 -18.12
C LEU A 337 -15.70 0.43 -18.44
N TRP A 338 -16.53 -0.31 -17.71
CA TRP A 338 -16.65 -1.76 -17.84
C TRP A 338 -17.20 -2.18 -19.21
N GLU A 339 -18.24 -1.50 -19.68
CA GLU A 339 -18.92 -1.86 -20.93
C GLU A 339 -17.98 -1.91 -22.16
N PRO A 340 -17.19 -0.85 -22.47
CA PRO A 340 -16.22 -0.90 -23.57
C PRO A 340 -15.05 -1.86 -23.26
N THR A 341 -14.66 -2.01 -22.01
CA THR A 341 -13.54 -2.88 -21.59
C THR A 341 -13.83 -4.35 -21.88
N VAL A 342 -15.01 -4.84 -21.52
CA VAL A 342 -15.35 -6.28 -21.73
C VAL A 342 -15.46 -6.63 -23.22
N VAL A 343 -15.88 -5.69 -24.06
CA VAL A 343 -15.88 -5.85 -25.52
C VAL A 343 -14.46 -6.04 -26.03
N LYS A 344 -13.56 -5.15 -25.65
CA LYS A 344 -12.15 -5.19 -26.03
C LYS A 344 -11.45 -6.47 -25.53
N ALA A 345 -11.71 -6.87 -24.28
CA ALA A 345 -11.18 -8.12 -23.72
C ALA A 345 -11.64 -9.37 -24.47
N ARG A 346 -12.89 -9.41 -24.96
CA ARG A 346 -13.40 -10.50 -25.81
C ARG A 346 -12.73 -10.51 -27.19
N GLU A 347 -12.48 -9.37 -27.80
CA GLU A 347 -11.73 -9.26 -29.04
C GLU A 347 -10.31 -9.79 -28.90
N GLU A 348 -9.62 -9.42 -27.79
CA GLU A 348 -8.29 -9.92 -27.47
C GLU A 348 -8.30 -11.43 -27.23
N ALA A 349 -9.23 -11.96 -26.44
CA ALA A 349 -9.39 -13.41 -26.23
C ALA A 349 -9.61 -14.17 -27.56
N SER A 350 -10.44 -13.62 -28.45
CA SER A 350 -10.68 -14.20 -29.79
C SER A 350 -9.42 -14.21 -30.64
N ALA A 351 -8.60 -13.17 -30.61
CA ALA A 351 -7.33 -13.10 -31.32
C ALA A 351 -6.33 -14.15 -30.80
N LEU A 352 -6.26 -14.34 -29.45
CA LEU A 352 -5.42 -15.36 -28.83
C LEU A 352 -5.90 -16.78 -29.20
N GLN A 353 -7.22 -17.04 -29.15
CA GLN A 353 -7.78 -18.34 -29.59
C GLN A 353 -7.47 -18.62 -31.04
N SER A 354 -7.62 -17.62 -31.93
CA SER A 354 -7.29 -17.77 -33.35
C SER A 354 -5.81 -18.11 -33.56
N MET A 355 -4.91 -17.59 -32.73
CA MET A 355 -3.49 -17.96 -32.79
C MET A 355 -3.28 -19.41 -32.32
N ILE A 356 -3.94 -19.86 -31.25
CA ILE A 356 -3.90 -21.26 -30.82
C ILE A 356 -4.32 -22.19 -31.94
N ASP A 357 -5.43 -21.88 -32.63
CA ASP A 357 -6.00 -22.69 -33.69
C ASP A 357 -5.04 -22.74 -34.90
N ARG A 358 -4.45 -21.60 -35.32
CA ARG A 358 -3.45 -21.54 -36.39
C ARG A 358 -2.20 -22.35 -36.09
N GLN A 359 -1.81 -22.47 -34.82
CA GLN A 359 -0.67 -23.27 -34.38
C GLN A 359 -1.03 -24.76 -34.17
N GLY A 360 -2.26 -25.18 -34.53
CA GLY A 360 -2.73 -26.56 -34.39
C GLY A 360 -3.11 -26.98 -32.98
N GLY A 361 -3.26 -26.03 -32.05
CA GLY A 361 -3.74 -26.27 -30.69
C GLY A 361 -5.22 -26.74 -30.72
N LYS A 362 -5.51 -27.84 -30.00
CA LYS A 362 -6.87 -28.42 -29.93
C LYS A 362 -7.49 -28.16 -28.53
N PHE A 363 -7.35 -26.96 -28.03
CA PHE A 363 -7.85 -26.58 -26.72
C PHE A 363 -8.40 -25.14 -26.73
N LYS A 364 -9.33 -24.86 -25.82
CA LYS A 364 -9.79 -23.50 -25.59
C LYS A 364 -8.77 -22.71 -24.77
N LEU A 365 -8.64 -21.43 -25.09
CA LEU A 365 -7.86 -20.48 -24.30
C LEU A 365 -8.33 -20.56 -22.82
N ALA A 366 -7.38 -20.66 -21.94
CA ALA A 366 -7.61 -20.59 -20.49
C ALA A 366 -6.76 -19.45 -19.89
N SER A 367 -7.08 -19.05 -18.67
CA SER A 367 -6.36 -17.95 -18.01
C SER A 367 -4.85 -18.16 -17.95
N TRP A 368 -4.36 -19.37 -17.71
CA TRP A 368 -2.92 -19.70 -17.73
C TRP A 368 -2.26 -19.73 -19.10
N ASP A 369 -3.03 -19.61 -20.18
CA ASP A 369 -2.53 -19.51 -21.56
C ASP A 369 -2.38 -18.06 -22.01
N TRP A 370 -3.06 -17.12 -21.34
CA TRP A 370 -3.14 -15.70 -21.75
C TRP A 370 -1.77 -15.08 -21.97
N TRP A 371 -0.86 -15.16 -20.99
CA TRP A 371 0.47 -14.56 -21.07
C TRP A 371 1.31 -15.07 -22.24
N LEU A 372 1.36 -16.39 -22.44
CA LEU A 372 2.13 -16.98 -23.54
C LEU A 372 1.62 -16.52 -24.92
N TYR A 373 0.29 -16.60 -25.11
CA TYR A 373 -0.25 -16.25 -26.41
C TYR A 373 -0.31 -14.74 -26.65
N THR A 374 -0.43 -13.94 -25.61
CA THR A 374 -0.25 -12.49 -25.67
C THR A 374 1.17 -12.14 -26.13
N GLU A 375 2.20 -12.76 -25.55
CA GLU A 375 3.59 -12.51 -25.94
C GLU A 375 3.86 -12.94 -27.39
N LYS A 376 3.41 -14.12 -27.79
CA LYS A 376 3.50 -14.59 -29.19
C LYS A 376 2.79 -13.64 -30.16
N LEU A 377 1.60 -13.14 -29.80
CA LEU A 377 0.85 -12.20 -30.65
C LEU A 377 1.52 -10.83 -30.71
N ARG A 378 2.15 -10.38 -29.62
CA ARG A 378 2.94 -9.15 -29.56
C ARG A 378 4.16 -9.24 -30.50
N GLN A 379 4.85 -10.36 -30.48
CA GLN A 379 5.97 -10.63 -31.39
C GLN A 379 5.51 -10.66 -32.85
N GLU A 380 4.37 -11.33 -33.14
CA GLU A 380 3.81 -11.39 -34.48
C GLU A 380 3.41 -10.00 -35.02
N LYS A 381 2.74 -9.18 -34.19
CA LYS A 381 2.19 -7.88 -34.62
C LYS A 381 3.22 -6.75 -34.65
N TYR A 382 4.15 -6.73 -33.70
CA TYR A 382 5.03 -5.59 -33.49
C TYR A 382 6.51 -5.93 -33.63
N ALA A 383 6.85 -7.21 -33.84
CA ALA A 383 8.23 -7.72 -33.79
C ALA A 383 8.96 -7.24 -32.53
N LEU A 384 8.25 -7.23 -31.39
CA LEU A 384 8.70 -6.77 -30.09
C LEU A 384 8.54 -7.91 -29.09
N ASP A 385 9.59 -8.12 -28.30
CA ASP A 385 9.65 -9.12 -27.25
C ASP A 385 10.31 -8.48 -26.00
N ASP A 386 9.85 -8.85 -24.82
CA ASP A 386 10.35 -8.31 -23.56
C ASP A 386 11.85 -8.60 -23.38
N SER A 387 12.34 -9.74 -23.87
CA SER A 387 13.75 -10.10 -23.80
C SER A 387 14.65 -9.16 -24.61
N ALA A 388 14.14 -8.53 -25.67
CA ALA A 388 14.85 -7.54 -26.45
C ALA A 388 14.91 -6.16 -25.78
N LEU A 389 13.99 -5.87 -24.85
CA LEU A 389 13.92 -4.60 -24.13
C LEU A 389 14.73 -4.61 -22.83
N ARG A 390 14.70 -5.72 -22.06
CA ARG A 390 15.35 -5.83 -20.75
C ARG A 390 16.83 -5.41 -20.72
N PRO A 391 17.65 -5.70 -21.74
CA PRO A 391 19.06 -5.25 -21.76
C PRO A 391 19.26 -3.74 -21.64
N TYR A 392 18.24 -2.94 -21.99
CA TYR A 392 18.27 -1.47 -21.89
C TYR A 392 17.75 -0.93 -20.56
N PHE A 393 17.11 -1.76 -19.74
CA PHE A 393 16.50 -1.39 -18.48
C PHE A 393 17.24 -1.98 -17.27
N LYS A 394 18.55 -1.69 -17.19
CA LYS A 394 19.32 -1.94 -15.97
C LYS A 394 18.73 -1.07 -14.83
N LEU A 395 18.42 -1.65 -13.68
CA LEU A 395 17.79 -0.98 -12.54
C LEU A 395 18.49 0.34 -12.17
N ASP A 396 19.83 0.35 -12.07
CA ASP A 396 20.58 1.56 -11.77
C ASP A 396 20.37 2.66 -12.81
N ASN A 397 20.33 2.29 -14.10
CA ASN A 397 20.10 3.24 -15.18
C ASN A 397 18.70 3.85 -15.12
N VAL A 398 17.68 3.04 -14.78
CA VAL A 398 16.31 3.52 -14.60
C VAL A 398 16.24 4.49 -13.41
N ARG A 399 16.90 4.16 -12.29
CA ARG A 399 17.02 5.05 -11.14
C ARG A 399 17.65 6.40 -11.53
N GLU A 400 18.78 6.37 -12.23
CA GLU A 400 19.44 7.61 -12.71
C GLU A 400 18.55 8.38 -13.69
N GLY A 401 17.74 7.68 -14.49
CA GLY A 401 16.73 8.30 -15.37
C GLY A 401 15.66 9.07 -14.59
N ILE A 402 15.17 8.48 -13.50
CA ILE A 402 14.22 9.14 -12.58
C ILE A 402 14.89 10.36 -11.91
N PHE A 403 16.14 10.22 -11.48
CA PHE A 403 16.88 11.35 -10.89
C PHE A 403 17.09 12.49 -11.91
N ALA A 404 17.45 12.16 -13.14
CA ALA A 404 17.58 13.14 -14.22
C ALA A 404 16.25 13.84 -14.56
N LEU A 405 15.12 13.11 -14.52
CA LEU A 405 13.79 13.69 -14.66
C LEU A 405 13.51 14.70 -13.53
N CYS A 406 13.77 14.33 -12.28
CA CYS A 406 13.56 15.21 -11.12
C CYS A 406 14.48 16.44 -11.14
N GLU A 407 15.72 16.29 -11.64
CA GLU A 407 16.62 17.42 -11.86
C GLU A 407 16.07 18.38 -12.92
N LYS A 408 15.57 17.85 -14.04
CA LYS A 408 15.00 18.66 -15.12
C LYS A 408 13.72 19.40 -14.68
N LEU A 409 12.81 18.72 -14.00
CA LEU A 409 11.53 19.29 -13.57
C LEU A 409 11.67 20.22 -12.36
N TYR A 410 12.45 19.81 -11.36
CA TYR A 410 12.46 20.45 -10.04
C TYR A 410 13.84 20.92 -9.57
N GLY A 411 14.92 20.58 -10.28
CA GLY A 411 16.30 20.89 -9.88
C GLY A 411 16.81 20.04 -8.72
N LEU A 412 16.15 18.93 -8.38
CA LEU A 412 16.56 18.06 -7.27
C LEU A 412 17.91 17.39 -7.54
N LYS A 413 18.66 17.14 -6.47
CA LYS A 413 19.91 16.36 -6.49
C LYS A 413 19.78 15.19 -5.51
N PHE A 414 20.34 14.04 -5.87
CA PHE A 414 20.34 12.82 -5.06
C PHE A 414 21.77 12.42 -4.76
N VAL A 415 22.10 12.32 -3.48
CA VAL A 415 23.45 11.98 -3.00
C VAL A 415 23.37 10.70 -2.19
N GLU A 416 24.01 9.64 -2.68
CA GLU A 416 24.02 8.36 -1.97
C GLU A 416 24.71 8.47 -0.62
N LYS A 417 24.13 7.85 0.42
CA LYS A 417 24.62 7.85 1.80
C LYS A 417 24.80 6.42 2.28
N PRO A 418 25.85 5.71 1.86
CA PRO A 418 26.06 4.30 2.20
C PRO A 418 26.32 4.07 3.70
N ASP A 419 26.73 5.12 4.42
CA ASP A 419 27.06 5.06 5.84
C ASP A 419 25.83 5.22 6.76
N LEU A 420 24.65 5.54 6.23
CA LEU A 420 23.45 5.62 7.03
C LEU A 420 22.95 4.23 7.44
N PRO A 421 22.43 4.08 8.68
CA PRO A 421 21.81 2.83 9.13
C PRO A 421 20.71 2.37 8.19
N ARG A 422 20.65 1.06 7.90
CA ARG A 422 19.65 0.44 7.02
C ARG A 422 19.18 -0.89 7.58
N TYR A 423 17.91 -1.19 7.36
CA TYR A 423 17.28 -2.40 7.91
C TYR A 423 17.62 -3.68 7.13
N HIS A 424 18.21 -3.57 5.95
CA HIS A 424 18.68 -4.70 5.15
C HIS A 424 19.88 -4.27 4.29
N PRO A 425 20.89 -5.12 4.06
CA PRO A 425 22.10 -4.77 3.30
C PRO A 425 21.84 -4.30 1.86
N GLU A 426 20.76 -4.79 1.22
CA GLU A 426 20.38 -4.44 -0.15
C GLU A 426 19.69 -3.06 -0.27
N VAL A 427 19.35 -2.43 0.84
CA VAL A 427 18.68 -1.12 0.82
C VAL A 427 19.67 -0.03 0.47
N GLN A 428 19.33 0.81 -0.49
CA GLN A 428 20.07 2.01 -0.86
C GLN A 428 19.48 3.23 -0.16
N VAL A 429 20.31 4.18 0.24
CA VAL A 429 19.86 5.38 0.95
C VAL A 429 20.43 6.63 0.27
N PHE A 430 19.55 7.60 0.03
CA PHE A 430 19.90 8.86 -0.63
C PHE A 430 19.46 10.05 0.20
N GLU A 431 20.33 11.05 0.29
CA GLU A 431 19.96 12.41 0.67
C GLU A 431 19.40 13.12 -0.57
N VAL A 432 18.22 13.70 -0.43
CA VAL A 432 17.59 14.51 -1.47
C VAL A 432 17.79 15.98 -1.14
N LEU A 433 18.32 16.73 -2.10
CA LEU A 433 18.63 18.14 -1.97
C LEU A 433 17.83 18.97 -2.98
N GLU A 434 17.43 20.15 -2.56
CA GLU A 434 16.90 21.20 -3.45
C GLU A 434 17.98 21.71 -4.41
N ALA A 435 17.59 22.46 -5.43
CA ALA A 435 18.51 23.06 -6.41
C ALA A 435 19.59 23.95 -5.76
N ASP A 436 19.26 24.62 -4.67
CA ASP A 436 20.16 25.47 -3.88
C ASP A 436 21.05 24.71 -2.89
N GLY A 437 20.93 23.37 -2.86
CA GLY A 437 21.70 22.50 -1.96
C GLY A 437 21.08 22.31 -0.57
N ARG A 438 19.92 22.87 -0.29
CA ARG A 438 19.20 22.69 0.96
C ARG A 438 18.70 21.25 1.10
N HIS A 439 18.86 20.66 2.28
CA HIS A 439 18.33 19.32 2.60
C HIS A 439 16.80 19.28 2.51
N LEU A 440 16.27 18.39 1.68
CA LEU A 440 14.84 18.17 1.51
C LEU A 440 14.33 16.98 2.33
N GLY A 441 15.05 15.87 2.35
CA GLY A 441 14.72 14.66 3.09
C GLY A 441 15.65 13.50 2.77
N ILE A 442 15.40 12.35 3.40
CA ILE A 442 16.11 11.09 3.16
C ILE A 442 15.16 10.11 2.46
N LEU A 443 15.71 9.37 1.49
CA LEU A 443 14.98 8.37 0.71
C LEU A 443 15.67 7.00 0.78
N TYR A 444 14.98 6.01 1.34
CA TYR A 444 15.38 4.61 1.34
C TYR A 444 14.76 3.89 0.14
N MET A 445 15.53 3.07 -0.57
CA MET A 445 15.07 2.28 -1.72
C MET A 445 15.40 0.80 -1.52
N ASP A 446 14.39 -0.05 -1.56
CA ASP A 446 14.48 -1.48 -1.32
C ASP A 446 13.85 -2.24 -2.49
N PHE A 447 14.66 -2.75 -3.41
CA PHE A 447 14.20 -3.16 -4.73
C PHE A 447 13.83 -4.63 -4.88
N HIS A 448 14.47 -5.56 -4.15
CA HIS A 448 14.41 -6.98 -4.51
C HIS A 448 13.49 -7.81 -3.61
N PRO A 449 12.81 -8.85 -4.15
CA PRO A 449 11.97 -9.74 -3.37
C PRO A 449 12.79 -10.59 -2.41
N ARG A 450 12.23 -10.92 -1.25
CA ARG A 450 12.77 -11.87 -0.28
C ARG A 450 11.63 -12.45 0.57
N PRO A 451 11.83 -13.62 1.22
CA PRO A 451 10.79 -14.26 2.04
C PRO A 451 10.25 -13.38 3.18
N SER A 452 11.07 -12.44 3.67
CA SER A 452 10.71 -11.50 4.73
C SER A 452 9.97 -10.26 4.22
N LYS A 453 9.70 -10.13 2.92
CA LYS A 453 9.07 -8.96 2.30
C LYS A 453 7.72 -9.31 1.69
N ARG A 454 6.71 -8.47 1.94
CA ARG A 454 5.40 -8.55 1.30
C ARG A 454 5.53 -8.35 -0.22
N SER A 455 4.67 -9.02 -0.99
CA SER A 455 4.58 -8.84 -2.45
C SER A 455 4.01 -7.47 -2.83
N GLY A 456 4.26 -7.05 -4.06
CA GLY A 456 3.84 -5.76 -4.62
C GLY A 456 4.90 -4.68 -4.43
N ALA A 457 4.53 -3.43 -4.67
CA ALA A 457 5.36 -2.25 -4.41
C ALA A 457 4.57 -1.25 -3.56
N TRP A 458 5.27 -0.38 -2.86
CA TRP A 458 4.66 0.70 -2.09
C TRP A 458 5.69 1.76 -1.72
N SER A 459 5.21 2.97 -1.51
CA SER A 459 5.96 4.04 -0.86
C SER A 459 5.41 4.31 0.54
N GLY A 460 6.27 4.75 1.43
CA GLY A 460 5.97 5.08 2.82
C GLY A 460 7.08 5.87 3.46
N GLY A 461 7.32 5.67 4.74
CA GLY A 461 8.43 6.34 5.42
C GLY A 461 8.49 6.04 6.91
N PHE A 462 9.57 6.47 7.51
CA PHE A 462 9.84 6.35 8.95
C PHE A 462 9.52 7.66 9.69
N ARG A 463 9.48 8.79 8.98
CA ARG A 463 9.10 10.10 9.51
C ARG A 463 8.43 10.92 8.42
N ARG A 464 7.30 11.57 8.74
CA ARG A 464 6.63 12.54 7.86
C ARG A 464 7.26 13.92 8.03
N ALA A 465 7.12 14.80 7.04
CA ALA A 465 7.46 16.20 7.20
C ALA A 465 6.42 16.92 8.07
N TYR A 466 6.88 17.77 8.97
CA TYR A 466 6.06 18.68 9.79
C TYR A 466 6.91 19.87 10.24
N TYR A 467 6.32 20.80 10.98
CA TYR A 467 7.08 21.91 11.56
C TYR A 467 7.06 21.83 13.08
N GLU A 468 8.24 21.92 13.68
CA GLU A 468 8.42 22.04 15.12
C GLU A 468 9.07 23.39 15.44
N LYS A 469 8.44 24.20 16.29
CA LYS A 469 8.92 25.54 16.67
C LYS A 469 9.29 26.43 15.47
N GLY A 470 8.53 26.32 14.38
CA GLY A 470 8.74 27.09 13.16
C GLY A 470 9.86 26.57 12.24
N GLN A 471 10.51 25.46 12.58
CA GLN A 471 11.51 24.79 11.74
C GLN A 471 10.92 23.54 11.11
N ARG A 472 11.20 23.33 9.83
CA ARG A 472 10.78 22.13 9.12
C ARG A 472 11.58 20.93 9.60
N VAL A 473 10.90 19.88 10.06
CA VAL A 473 11.46 18.54 10.28
C VAL A 473 11.35 17.77 8.98
N PRO A 474 12.50 17.43 8.34
CA PRO A 474 12.48 16.77 7.04
C PRO A 474 11.94 15.33 7.12
N PRO A 475 11.32 14.82 6.05
CA PRO A 475 10.82 13.45 6.03
C PRO A 475 11.93 12.43 5.84
N VAL A 476 11.67 11.20 6.30
CA VAL A 476 12.45 10.01 5.98
C VAL A 476 11.52 9.06 5.24
N ALA A 477 11.58 9.11 3.90
CA ALA A 477 10.71 8.36 3.00
C ALA A 477 11.33 7.00 2.62
N ASN A 478 10.50 6.06 2.18
CA ASN A 478 10.96 4.83 1.55
C ASN A 478 10.15 4.45 0.31
N ILE A 479 10.81 3.73 -0.59
CA ILE A 479 10.24 3.00 -1.72
C ILE A 479 10.62 1.55 -1.53
N VAL A 480 9.64 0.66 -1.58
CA VAL A 480 9.84 -0.78 -1.44
C VAL A 480 9.23 -1.50 -2.64
N CYS A 481 10.03 -2.26 -3.36
CA CYS A 481 9.65 -2.98 -4.58
C CYS A 481 10.00 -4.46 -4.49
N ASN A 482 9.60 -5.21 -5.51
CA ASN A 482 9.92 -6.63 -5.68
C ASN A 482 10.38 -6.89 -7.13
N PHE A 483 11.44 -6.17 -7.56
CA PHE A 483 11.94 -6.22 -8.92
C PHE A 483 12.88 -7.41 -9.18
N THR A 484 13.02 -7.76 -10.46
CA THR A 484 13.93 -8.80 -10.93
C THR A 484 15.33 -8.65 -10.33
N ARG A 485 15.83 -9.72 -9.70
CA ARG A 485 17.17 -9.74 -9.07
C ARG A 485 18.29 -9.82 -10.11
N PRO A 486 19.50 -9.32 -9.76
CA PRO A 486 20.69 -9.66 -10.53
C PRO A 486 20.98 -11.17 -10.45
N THR A 487 21.68 -11.68 -11.46
CA THR A 487 22.26 -13.03 -11.48
C THR A 487 23.78 -12.96 -11.42
N ALA A 488 24.47 -14.11 -11.41
CA ALA A 488 25.93 -14.13 -11.48
C ALA A 488 26.46 -13.50 -12.77
N ASP A 489 25.71 -13.61 -13.89
CA ASP A 489 26.13 -13.21 -15.22
C ASP A 489 25.52 -11.89 -15.71
N ALA A 490 24.52 -11.36 -15.01
CA ALA A 490 23.83 -10.13 -15.41
C ALA A 490 23.37 -9.27 -14.21
N PRO A 491 23.44 -7.93 -14.33
CA PRO A 491 22.85 -7.04 -13.34
C PRO A 491 21.33 -7.20 -13.30
N SER A 492 20.65 -6.49 -12.37
CA SER A 492 19.20 -6.43 -12.35
C SER A 492 18.68 -5.77 -13.65
N LEU A 493 18.14 -6.57 -14.55
CA LEU A 493 17.51 -6.14 -15.81
C LEU A 493 16.01 -6.25 -15.64
N ILE A 494 15.36 -5.12 -15.41
CA ILE A 494 13.95 -5.07 -15.07
C ILE A 494 13.06 -5.03 -16.31
N SER A 495 11.81 -5.49 -16.15
CA SER A 495 10.81 -5.45 -17.22
C SER A 495 10.23 -4.04 -17.41
N THR A 496 9.51 -3.83 -18.51
CA THR A 496 8.77 -2.59 -18.73
C THR A 496 7.73 -2.30 -17.63
N ASP A 497 7.09 -3.33 -17.09
CA ASP A 497 6.15 -3.22 -15.97
C ASP A 497 6.87 -2.80 -14.66
N GLU A 498 8.06 -3.34 -14.40
CA GLU A 498 8.89 -2.96 -13.25
C GLU A 498 9.44 -1.53 -13.40
N VAL A 499 9.78 -1.08 -14.62
CA VAL A 499 10.15 0.32 -14.91
C VAL A 499 8.99 1.23 -14.55
N TRP A 500 7.80 0.92 -15.05
CA TRP A 500 6.57 1.68 -14.80
C TRP A 500 6.27 1.78 -13.30
N THR A 501 6.34 0.65 -12.60
CA THR A 501 6.16 0.58 -11.14
C THR A 501 7.17 1.45 -10.39
N PHE A 502 8.42 1.53 -10.85
CA PHE A 502 9.42 2.36 -10.18
C PHE A 502 9.10 3.85 -10.28
N PHE A 503 8.70 4.31 -11.46
CA PHE A 503 8.22 5.70 -11.63
C PHE A 503 7.02 5.99 -10.76
N HIS A 504 6.07 5.07 -10.68
CA HIS A 504 4.90 5.15 -9.80
C HIS A 504 5.29 5.37 -8.34
N GLU A 505 6.06 4.46 -7.76
CA GLU A 505 6.46 4.55 -6.35
C GLU A 505 7.31 5.80 -6.07
N PHE A 506 8.07 6.23 -7.06
CA PHE A 506 8.85 7.46 -6.94
C PHE A 506 7.95 8.70 -6.89
N GLY A 507 6.83 8.72 -7.58
CA GLY A 507 5.84 9.81 -7.50
C GLY A 507 5.24 9.95 -6.10
N HIS A 508 4.94 8.86 -5.42
CA HIS A 508 4.55 8.88 -4.01
C HIS A 508 5.66 9.43 -3.11
N ALA A 509 6.90 9.00 -3.33
CA ALA A 509 8.03 9.50 -2.56
C ALA A 509 8.23 11.01 -2.77
N LEU A 510 8.06 11.53 -3.98
CA LEU A 510 8.12 12.97 -4.27
C LEU A 510 7.05 13.75 -3.48
N SER A 511 5.80 13.27 -3.41
CA SER A 511 4.76 13.95 -2.63
C SER A 511 5.09 13.99 -1.13
N THR A 512 5.75 12.95 -0.62
CA THR A 512 6.25 12.90 0.77
C THR A 512 7.41 13.88 0.98
N LEU A 513 8.38 13.91 0.07
CA LEU A 513 9.56 14.76 0.15
C LEU A 513 9.21 16.25 0.02
N PHE A 514 8.34 16.61 -0.91
CA PHE A 514 7.92 18.00 -1.13
C PHE A 514 6.96 18.54 -0.10
N SER A 515 6.36 17.70 0.73
CA SER A 515 5.35 18.13 1.69
C SER A 515 5.80 19.32 2.54
N GLN A 516 4.98 20.39 2.55
CA GLN A 516 5.20 21.64 3.27
C GLN A 516 4.14 21.90 4.36
N GLY A 517 3.25 20.94 4.62
CA GLY A 517 2.27 21.11 5.68
C GLY A 517 2.91 21.31 7.06
N ARG A 518 2.35 22.22 7.81
CA ARG A 518 2.86 22.59 9.15
C ARG A 518 2.52 21.55 10.21
N TYR A 519 1.38 20.91 10.05
CA TYR A 519 0.85 19.92 10.99
C TYR A 519 1.24 18.52 10.56
N ARG A 520 1.23 17.57 11.51
CA ARG A 520 1.57 16.17 11.26
C ARG A 520 0.43 15.41 10.59
N SER A 521 -0.80 15.76 10.94
CA SER A 521 -1.99 15.15 10.36
C SER A 521 -2.20 15.57 8.92
N ARG A 522 -2.42 14.57 8.06
CA ARG A 522 -2.72 14.74 6.65
C ARG A 522 -3.97 13.96 6.33
N THR A 523 -4.94 14.63 5.73
CA THR A 523 -6.16 13.98 5.24
C THR A 523 -6.14 13.93 3.73
N VAL A 524 -5.69 12.80 3.19
CA VAL A 524 -5.67 12.54 1.75
C VAL A 524 -6.90 11.73 1.38
N ALA A 525 -7.73 12.23 0.49
CA ALA A 525 -8.82 11.45 -0.08
C ALA A 525 -8.25 10.25 -0.85
N ARG A 526 -8.77 9.04 -0.58
CA ARG A 526 -8.21 7.82 -1.15
C ARG A 526 -8.17 7.83 -2.68
N ASP A 527 -9.14 8.44 -3.31
CA ASP A 527 -9.25 8.54 -4.76
C ASP A 527 -8.46 9.69 -5.40
N SER A 528 -7.64 10.41 -4.60
CA SER A 528 -6.63 11.33 -5.11
C SER A 528 -5.20 10.90 -4.79
N VAL A 529 -5.03 9.84 -3.99
CA VAL A 529 -3.72 9.45 -3.46
C VAL A 529 -2.74 9.00 -4.55
N GLU A 530 -3.27 8.49 -5.68
CA GLU A 530 -2.49 7.99 -6.80
C GLU A 530 -2.14 9.08 -7.85
N LEU A 531 -2.63 10.30 -7.73
CA LEU A 531 -2.29 11.37 -8.66
C LEU A 531 -0.77 11.64 -8.75
N PRO A 532 -0.03 11.76 -7.62
CA PRO A 532 1.42 11.97 -7.68
C PRO A 532 2.20 10.79 -8.25
N SER A 533 1.74 9.57 -8.04
CA SER A 533 2.39 8.36 -8.53
C SER A 533 2.12 8.13 -10.01
N GLN A 534 0.87 8.16 -10.42
CA GLN A 534 0.46 7.86 -11.78
C GLN A 534 0.92 8.91 -12.79
N ILE A 535 0.98 10.18 -12.42
CA ILE A 535 1.49 11.20 -13.34
C ILE A 535 2.95 10.95 -13.71
N MET A 536 3.77 10.42 -12.79
CA MET A 536 5.17 10.11 -13.06
C MET A 536 5.34 8.97 -14.08
N GLU A 537 4.40 8.05 -14.15
CA GLU A 537 4.40 6.92 -15.08
C GLU A 537 4.42 7.37 -16.55
N HIS A 538 3.80 8.50 -16.86
CA HIS A 538 3.76 9.03 -18.22
C HIS A 538 5.14 9.32 -18.79
N TRP A 539 6.11 9.73 -17.95
CA TRP A 539 7.47 9.98 -18.40
C TRP A 539 8.29 8.71 -18.65
N ALA A 540 7.91 7.56 -18.05
CA ALA A 540 8.75 6.35 -18.07
C ALA A 540 9.21 5.96 -19.47
N PHE A 541 8.36 6.08 -20.46
CA PHE A 541 8.62 5.67 -21.84
C PHE A 541 8.60 6.82 -22.85
N GLU A 542 8.65 8.08 -22.39
CA GLU A 542 8.83 9.21 -23.30
C GLU A 542 10.19 9.11 -23.99
N PRO A 543 10.23 9.24 -25.34
CA PRO A 543 11.47 9.05 -26.12
C PRO A 543 12.63 9.89 -25.62
N GLU A 544 12.37 11.13 -25.23
CA GLU A 544 13.38 12.08 -24.73
C GLU A 544 13.97 11.65 -23.38
N LEU A 545 13.20 10.98 -22.53
CA LEU A 545 13.70 10.45 -21.27
C LEU A 545 14.37 9.09 -21.47
N LEU A 546 13.83 8.21 -22.33
CA LEU A 546 14.47 6.94 -22.70
C LEU A 546 15.88 7.16 -23.24
N ALA A 547 16.09 8.21 -24.04
CA ALA A 547 17.42 8.57 -24.57
C ALA A 547 18.45 8.85 -23.44
N LEU A 548 18.02 9.24 -22.25
CA LEU A 548 18.90 9.49 -21.13
C LEU A 548 19.30 8.21 -20.38
N TYR A 549 18.35 7.31 -20.15
CA TYR A 549 18.56 6.19 -19.23
C TYR A 549 18.54 4.81 -19.87
N ALA A 550 17.80 4.62 -20.97
CA ALA A 550 17.65 3.29 -21.58
C ALA A 550 18.92 2.93 -22.39
N LYS A 551 19.95 2.46 -21.70
CA LYS A 551 21.26 2.11 -22.26
C LYS A 551 21.53 0.62 -22.07
N HIS A 552 21.99 -0.03 -23.13
CA HIS A 552 22.32 -1.45 -23.11
C HIS A 552 23.40 -1.74 -22.03
N TYR A 553 23.13 -2.69 -21.17
CA TYR A 553 23.94 -2.92 -19.96
C TYR A 553 25.40 -3.34 -20.22
N GLN A 554 25.68 -3.92 -21.41
CA GLN A 554 27.04 -4.34 -21.81
C GLN A 554 27.73 -3.31 -22.72
N THR A 555 27.01 -2.77 -23.71
CA THR A 555 27.63 -1.89 -24.73
C THR A 555 27.54 -0.40 -24.38
N GLY A 556 26.60 -0.03 -23.48
CA GLY A 556 26.32 1.37 -23.17
C GLY A 556 25.55 2.13 -24.25
N GLU A 557 25.20 1.47 -25.37
CA GLU A 557 24.44 2.08 -26.46
C GLU A 557 23.01 2.39 -26.02
N THR A 558 22.53 3.55 -26.41
CA THR A 558 21.15 3.96 -26.20
C THR A 558 20.18 3.04 -26.95
N ILE A 559 19.00 2.80 -26.37
CA ILE A 559 17.93 2.02 -27.02
C ILE A 559 17.69 2.53 -28.44
N PRO A 560 17.66 1.63 -29.46
CA PRO A 560 17.41 2.03 -30.84
C PRO A 560 16.04 2.67 -31.01
N SER A 561 15.94 3.75 -31.79
CA SER A 561 14.66 4.42 -32.12
C SER A 561 13.61 3.47 -32.67
N ALA A 562 14.02 2.46 -33.45
CA ALA A 562 13.14 1.41 -33.95
C ALA A 562 12.49 0.56 -32.85
N LEU A 563 13.16 0.35 -31.69
CA LEU A 563 12.55 -0.31 -30.54
C LEU A 563 11.59 0.63 -29.81
N VAL A 564 11.93 1.90 -29.67
CA VAL A 564 11.06 2.92 -29.09
C VAL A 564 9.75 3.06 -29.88
N GLU A 565 9.83 3.14 -31.23
CA GLU A 565 8.65 3.16 -32.08
C GLU A 565 7.75 1.93 -31.92
N LYS A 566 8.36 0.73 -31.80
CA LYS A 566 7.59 -0.49 -31.53
C LYS A 566 6.91 -0.48 -30.18
N LEU A 567 7.60 0.04 -29.15
CA LEU A 567 7.06 0.19 -27.81
C LEU A 567 5.84 1.12 -27.83
N GLU A 568 5.94 2.28 -28.48
CA GLU A 568 4.83 3.21 -28.64
C GLU A 568 3.64 2.58 -29.38
N LYS A 569 3.89 1.90 -30.50
CA LYS A 569 2.85 1.21 -31.29
C LYS A 569 2.15 0.11 -30.50
N SER A 570 2.85 -0.53 -29.58
CA SER A 570 2.30 -1.60 -28.73
C SER A 570 1.62 -1.10 -27.45
N ARG A 571 1.61 0.20 -27.16
CA ARG A 571 1.14 0.77 -25.90
C ARG A 571 -0.28 0.36 -25.50
N LEU A 572 -1.19 0.26 -26.47
CA LEU A 572 -2.57 -0.15 -26.24
C LEU A 572 -2.82 -1.67 -26.45
N PHE A 573 -1.75 -2.44 -26.69
CA PHE A 573 -1.84 -3.88 -26.84
C PHE A 573 -2.18 -4.53 -25.50
N ASN A 574 -3.13 -5.45 -25.48
CA ASN A 574 -3.64 -6.12 -24.27
C ASN A 574 -4.31 -5.16 -23.24
N ALA A 575 -4.70 -3.96 -23.67
CA ALA A 575 -5.33 -2.98 -22.78
C ALA A 575 -6.72 -3.43 -22.29
N GLY A 576 -7.43 -4.25 -23.06
CA GLY A 576 -8.71 -4.86 -22.66
C GLY A 576 -8.53 -5.79 -21.47
N PHE A 577 -7.54 -6.69 -21.52
CA PHE A 577 -7.20 -7.59 -20.40
C PHE A 577 -6.79 -6.81 -19.14
N ILE A 578 -5.81 -5.91 -19.27
CA ILE A 578 -5.26 -5.14 -18.14
C ILE A 578 -6.35 -4.32 -17.46
N THR A 579 -7.23 -3.70 -18.25
CA THR A 579 -8.34 -2.91 -17.68
C THR A 579 -9.41 -3.80 -17.07
N ALA A 580 -9.75 -4.96 -17.72
CA ALA A 580 -10.77 -5.87 -17.21
C ALA A 580 -10.37 -6.52 -15.87
N GLU A 581 -9.14 -7.00 -15.73
CA GLU A 581 -8.67 -7.60 -14.48
C GLU A 581 -8.72 -6.59 -13.31
N TYR A 582 -8.35 -5.33 -13.60
CA TYR A 582 -8.34 -4.25 -12.62
C TYR A 582 -9.77 -3.83 -12.22
N LEU A 583 -10.64 -3.55 -13.21
CA LEU A 583 -12.03 -3.16 -12.95
C LEU A 583 -12.81 -4.27 -12.24
N ALA A 584 -12.58 -5.54 -12.58
CA ALA A 584 -13.18 -6.68 -11.91
C ALA A 584 -12.82 -6.70 -10.41
N ALA A 585 -11.55 -6.42 -10.06
CA ALA A 585 -11.13 -6.31 -8.67
C ALA A 585 -11.77 -5.09 -7.98
N SER A 586 -11.90 -3.95 -8.67
CA SER A 586 -12.57 -2.75 -8.11
C SER A 586 -14.05 -2.98 -7.85
N ILE A 587 -14.75 -3.67 -8.76
CA ILE A 587 -16.15 -4.05 -8.59
C ILE A 587 -16.30 -5.06 -7.45
N LEU A 588 -15.38 -6.02 -7.32
CA LEU A 588 -15.37 -6.98 -6.22
C LEU A 588 -15.18 -6.30 -4.85
N ASP A 589 -14.30 -5.31 -4.76
CA ASP A 589 -14.12 -4.49 -3.56
C ASP A 589 -15.43 -3.79 -3.15
N MET A 590 -16.05 -3.10 -4.10
CA MET A 590 -17.34 -2.43 -3.85
C MET A 590 -18.43 -3.42 -3.46
N ALA A 591 -18.48 -4.58 -4.10
CA ALA A 591 -19.46 -5.63 -3.79
C ALA A 591 -19.30 -6.14 -2.35
N TRP A 592 -18.07 -6.41 -1.87
CA TRP A 592 -17.82 -6.81 -0.49
C TRP A 592 -18.27 -5.76 0.54
N HIS A 593 -18.04 -4.48 0.25
CA HIS A 593 -18.26 -3.39 1.21
C HIS A 593 -19.64 -2.73 1.13
N THR A 594 -20.46 -3.16 0.15
CA THR A 594 -21.91 -2.85 0.08
C THR A 594 -22.79 -4.04 0.45
N LEU A 595 -22.22 -5.25 0.65
CA LEU A 595 -22.93 -6.48 0.95
C LEU A 595 -23.68 -6.39 2.30
N PRO A 596 -25.00 -6.66 2.34
CA PRO A 596 -25.78 -6.56 3.59
C PRO A 596 -25.37 -7.57 4.67
N ASN A 597 -25.07 -8.81 4.30
CA ASN A 597 -24.76 -9.91 5.23
C ASN A 597 -23.48 -10.66 4.82
N PRO A 598 -22.28 -10.08 4.98
CA PRO A 598 -21.03 -10.73 4.59
C PRO A 598 -20.77 -12.06 5.31
N ALA A 599 -21.21 -12.21 6.55
CA ALA A 599 -21.02 -13.42 7.36
C ALA A 599 -21.77 -14.65 6.80
N GLU A 600 -22.83 -14.44 6.04
CA GLU A 600 -23.72 -15.51 5.57
C GLU A 600 -23.35 -16.10 4.22
N VAL A 601 -22.42 -15.47 3.49
CA VAL A 601 -22.05 -15.90 2.14
C VAL A 601 -20.88 -16.88 2.16
N ASP A 602 -20.81 -17.79 1.20
CA ASP A 602 -19.58 -18.47 0.84
C ASP A 602 -18.72 -17.53 -0.01
N ALA A 603 -17.49 -17.26 0.42
CA ALA A 603 -16.63 -16.25 -0.21
C ALA A 603 -16.32 -16.57 -1.68
N ARG A 604 -16.14 -17.85 -2.02
CA ARG A 604 -15.86 -18.31 -3.39
C ARG A 604 -17.09 -18.19 -4.28
N GLN A 605 -18.25 -18.59 -3.77
CA GLN A 605 -19.52 -18.48 -4.52
C GLN A 605 -19.91 -17.02 -4.71
N PHE A 606 -19.70 -16.18 -3.71
CA PHE A 606 -19.94 -14.74 -3.80
C PHE A 606 -19.07 -14.09 -4.88
N GLU A 607 -17.77 -14.35 -4.87
CA GLU A 607 -16.85 -13.86 -5.90
C GLU A 607 -17.28 -14.32 -7.30
N ASN A 608 -17.54 -15.62 -7.49
CA ASN A 608 -18.00 -16.18 -8.75
C ASN A 608 -19.31 -15.54 -9.23
N LYS A 609 -20.25 -15.28 -8.31
CA LYS A 609 -21.50 -14.60 -8.63
C LYS A 609 -21.23 -13.16 -9.11
N VAL A 610 -20.43 -12.38 -8.38
CA VAL A 610 -20.10 -11.01 -8.76
C VAL A 610 -19.44 -10.96 -10.14
N MET A 611 -18.47 -11.85 -10.39
CA MET A 611 -17.80 -11.93 -11.70
C MET A 611 -18.73 -12.36 -12.83
N GLY A 612 -19.63 -13.29 -12.55
CA GLY A 612 -20.67 -13.72 -13.49
C GLY A 612 -21.67 -12.61 -13.81
N ASP A 613 -22.14 -11.89 -12.81
CA ASP A 613 -23.12 -10.79 -12.95
C ASP A 613 -22.58 -9.64 -13.85
N ILE A 614 -21.25 -9.35 -13.80
CA ILE A 614 -20.63 -8.36 -14.68
C ILE A 614 -20.25 -8.92 -16.04
N GLY A 615 -20.41 -10.24 -16.29
CA GLY A 615 -20.07 -10.89 -17.55
C GLY A 615 -18.57 -10.94 -17.84
N LEU A 616 -17.74 -11.04 -16.80
CA LEU A 616 -16.29 -11.29 -16.95
C LEU A 616 -16.09 -12.61 -17.69
N ILE A 617 -15.22 -12.60 -18.72
CA ILE A 617 -14.92 -13.82 -19.48
C ILE A 617 -14.06 -14.79 -18.67
N PRO A 618 -14.23 -16.11 -18.83
CA PRO A 618 -13.55 -17.12 -18.01
C PRO A 618 -12.03 -17.17 -18.17
N GLU A 619 -11.52 -16.59 -19.24
CA GLU A 619 -10.10 -16.48 -19.55
C GLU A 619 -9.40 -15.38 -18.73
N ILE A 620 -10.15 -14.51 -18.07
CA ILE A 620 -9.62 -13.43 -17.23
C ILE A 620 -10.02 -13.69 -15.77
N VAL A 621 -9.04 -13.66 -14.88
CA VAL A 621 -9.24 -13.68 -13.43
C VAL A 621 -9.10 -12.24 -12.90
N PRO A 622 -9.89 -11.80 -11.93
CA PRO A 622 -9.67 -10.49 -11.30
C PRO A 622 -8.23 -10.36 -10.82
N ARG A 623 -7.65 -9.18 -10.96
CA ARG A 623 -6.27 -8.89 -10.53
C ARG A 623 -5.99 -9.36 -9.09
N TYR A 624 -7.00 -9.24 -8.24
CA TYR A 624 -7.01 -9.79 -6.88
C TYR A 624 -8.32 -10.54 -6.64
N ARG A 625 -8.22 -11.77 -6.17
CA ARG A 625 -9.34 -12.54 -5.65
C ARG A 625 -9.52 -12.25 -4.15
N SER A 626 -10.69 -12.46 -3.63
CA SER A 626 -11.07 -12.16 -2.25
C SER A 626 -10.07 -12.66 -1.20
N THR A 627 -9.47 -13.83 -1.41
CA THR A 627 -8.65 -14.52 -0.41
C THR A 627 -7.21 -14.02 -0.30
N TYR A 628 -6.74 -13.22 -1.26
CA TYR A 628 -5.41 -12.58 -1.20
C TYR A 628 -5.43 -11.09 -1.55
N PHE A 629 -6.59 -10.47 -1.51
CA PHE A 629 -6.76 -9.05 -1.78
C PHE A 629 -6.29 -8.19 -0.58
N SER A 630 -4.98 -8.18 -0.37
CA SER A 630 -4.37 -7.46 0.76
C SER A 630 -4.68 -5.98 0.78
N HIS A 631 -4.85 -5.32 -0.38
CA HIS A 631 -5.23 -3.89 -0.46
C HIS A 631 -6.48 -3.59 0.35
N ILE A 632 -7.51 -4.45 0.25
CA ILE A 632 -8.80 -4.21 0.90
C ILE A 632 -8.95 -4.91 2.24
N PHE A 633 -8.29 -6.06 2.49
CA PHE A 633 -8.48 -6.82 3.73
C PHE A 633 -7.36 -6.67 4.76
N SER A 634 -6.15 -6.28 4.33
CA SER A 634 -5.02 -5.99 5.24
C SER A 634 -4.35 -4.64 4.98
N GLY A 635 -4.87 -3.87 4.02
CA GLY A 635 -4.41 -2.52 3.68
C GLY A 635 -5.51 -1.47 3.83
N GLY A 636 -5.25 -0.26 3.38
CA GLY A 636 -6.13 0.90 3.53
C GLY A 636 -7.09 1.18 2.36
N TYR A 637 -7.33 0.22 1.44
CA TYR A 637 -8.13 0.41 0.22
C TYR A 637 -9.53 -0.23 0.27
N ALA A 638 -10.06 -0.54 1.45
CA ALA A 638 -11.43 -1.05 1.59
C ALA A 638 -12.46 -0.06 1.04
N ALA A 639 -13.35 -0.51 0.14
CA ALA A 639 -14.25 0.34 -0.66
C ALA A 639 -13.51 1.50 -1.35
N GLY A 640 -12.27 1.28 -1.72
CA GLY A 640 -11.36 2.30 -2.24
C GLY A 640 -10.40 1.82 -3.32
N TYR A 641 -10.50 0.58 -3.80
CA TYR A 641 -9.60 0.08 -4.85
C TYR A 641 -9.85 0.75 -6.22
N TYR A 642 -11.04 1.31 -6.44
CA TYR A 642 -11.35 2.15 -7.59
C TYR A 642 -10.46 3.40 -7.69
N ALA A 643 -9.78 3.77 -6.61
CA ALA A 643 -8.94 4.96 -6.49
C ALA A 643 -7.89 5.09 -7.61
N TYR A 644 -7.28 3.98 -8.04
CA TYR A 644 -6.29 4.00 -9.12
C TYR A 644 -6.88 4.55 -10.42
N ILE A 645 -8.01 4.03 -10.87
CA ILE A 645 -8.62 4.50 -12.13
C ILE A 645 -9.33 5.83 -11.98
N TRP A 646 -9.76 6.19 -10.77
CA TRP A 646 -10.27 7.53 -10.50
C TRP A 646 -9.14 8.57 -10.54
N SER A 647 -8.01 8.29 -9.92
CA SER A 647 -6.83 9.14 -9.98
C SER A 647 -6.24 9.20 -11.39
N GLU A 648 -6.39 8.16 -12.21
CA GLU A 648 -5.95 8.16 -13.62
C GLU A 648 -6.74 9.17 -14.48
N VAL A 649 -7.97 9.52 -14.10
CA VAL A 649 -8.66 10.67 -14.71
C VAL A 649 -7.91 11.96 -14.41
N LEU A 650 -7.44 12.11 -13.17
CA LEU A 650 -6.71 13.31 -12.73
C LEU A 650 -5.32 13.39 -13.39
N ASP A 651 -4.56 12.28 -13.38
CA ASP A 651 -3.19 12.29 -13.87
C ASP A 651 -3.11 12.46 -15.39
N CYS A 652 -3.97 11.77 -16.15
CA CYS A 652 -4.03 11.90 -17.59
C CYS A 652 -4.35 13.33 -18.03
N ASP A 653 -5.32 14.00 -17.38
CA ASP A 653 -5.65 15.39 -17.68
C ASP A 653 -4.56 16.35 -17.17
N ALA A 654 -3.92 16.06 -16.03
CA ALA A 654 -2.79 16.85 -15.52
C ALA A 654 -1.56 16.74 -16.44
N TYR A 655 -1.28 15.56 -16.98
CA TYR A 655 -0.15 15.37 -17.90
C TYR A 655 -0.34 16.08 -19.25
N GLU A 656 -1.59 16.30 -19.70
CA GLU A 656 -1.86 17.13 -20.89
C GLU A 656 -1.29 18.55 -20.71
N ALA A 657 -1.26 19.12 -19.50
CA ALA A 657 -0.63 20.43 -19.27
C ALA A 657 0.87 20.44 -19.60
N PHE A 658 1.56 19.31 -19.33
CA PHE A 658 2.97 19.15 -19.72
C PHE A 658 3.13 18.95 -21.22
N LYS A 659 2.25 18.20 -21.87
CA LYS A 659 2.28 18.05 -23.33
C LYS A 659 2.04 19.38 -24.06
N GLU A 660 1.15 20.22 -23.55
CA GLU A 660 0.83 21.54 -24.10
C GLU A 660 2.03 22.52 -24.06
N LYS A 661 2.91 22.39 -23.02
CA LYS A 661 4.01 23.32 -22.74
C LYS A 661 5.41 22.74 -23.04
N GLY A 662 5.51 21.42 -23.13
CA GLY A 662 6.73 20.63 -23.18
C GLY A 662 6.89 19.78 -21.93
N ILE A 663 7.23 18.50 -22.11
CA ILE A 663 7.23 17.51 -21.02
C ILE A 663 8.25 17.81 -19.91
N PHE A 664 9.18 18.74 -20.14
CA PHE A 664 10.14 19.23 -19.14
C PHE A 664 9.96 20.72 -18.82
N ASP A 665 8.77 21.32 -19.12
CA ASP A 665 8.52 22.72 -18.81
C ASP A 665 8.56 22.98 -17.30
N LYS A 666 9.57 23.76 -16.89
CA LYS A 666 9.82 24.05 -15.47
C LYS A 666 8.70 24.85 -14.81
N ALA A 667 8.01 25.71 -15.56
CA ALA A 667 6.93 26.53 -15.00
C ALA A 667 5.71 25.65 -14.68
N THR A 668 5.38 24.70 -15.56
CA THR A 668 4.33 23.71 -15.31
C THR A 668 4.71 22.77 -14.14
N ALA A 669 5.97 22.31 -14.09
CA ALA A 669 6.46 21.49 -13.00
C ALA A 669 6.40 22.24 -11.65
N GLU A 670 6.82 23.48 -11.60
CA GLU A 670 6.75 24.32 -10.40
C GLU A 670 5.29 24.58 -9.97
N SER A 671 4.41 24.81 -10.93
CA SER A 671 2.97 24.97 -10.66
C SER A 671 2.38 23.68 -10.09
N PHE A 672 2.70 22.51 -10.65
CA PHE A 672 2.25 21.21 -10.14
C PHE A 672 2.80 20.96 -8.72
N ARG A 673 4.10 21.19 -8.51
CA ARG A 673 4.72 21.09 -7.20
C ARG A 673 4.01 21.97 -6.16
N LYS A 674 3.85 23.26 -6.42
CA LYS A 674 3.28 24.22 -5.46
C LYS A 674 1.79 24.03 -5.19
N ASN A 675 1.03 23.62 -6.20
CA ASN A 675 -0.43 23.55 -6.08
C ASN A 675 -0.94 22.14 -5.71
N VAL A 676 -0.15 21.08 -5.98
CA VAL A 676 -0.56 19.70 -5.74
C VAL A 676 0.37 19.00 -4.74
N LEU A 677 1.70 18.93 -5.01
CA LEU A 677 2.60 18.09 -4.21
C LEU A 677 2.90 18.67 -2.82
N GLU A 678 3.22 19.95 -2.72
CA GLU A 678 3.55 20.60 -1.45
C GLU A 678 2.38 20.64 -0.47
N PRO A 679 1.15 21.01 -0.89
CA PRO A 679 -0.02 21.04 -0.01
C PRO A 679 -0.79 19.71 0.05
N PHE A 680 -0.24 18.61 -0.47
CA PHE A 680 -0.95 17.33 -0.56
C PHE A 680 -1.44 16.84 0.81
N GLY A 681 -2.76 16.66 0.95
CA GLY A 681 -3.40 16.27 2.21
C GLY A 681 -3.58 17.38 3.25
N THR A 682 -3.37 18.66 2.88
CA THR A 682 -3.60 19.84 3.76
C THR A 682 -4.79 20.69 3.36
N GLU A 683 -5.46 20.34 2.26
CA GLU A 683 -6.69 20.96 1.77
C GLU A 683 -7.43 20.01 0.82
N ASP A 684 -8.63 20.41 0.39
CA ASP A 684 -9.46 19.63 -0.55
C ASP A 684 -8.72 19.34 -1.87
N PRO A 685 -8.65 18.08 -2.32
CA PRO A 685 -7.86 17.69 -3.50
C PRO A 685 -8.40 18.27 -4.81
N LEU A 686 -9.72 18.45 -4.96
CA LEU A 686 -10.27 19.07 -6.16
C LEU A 686 -9.89 20.55 -6.23
N THR A 687 -9.85 21.25 -5.10
CA THR A 687 -9.40 22.63 -5.02
C THR A 687 -7.91 22.76 -5.42
N GLN A 688 -7.06 21.84 -4.96
CA GLN A 688 -5.63 21.78 -5.36
C GLN A 688 -5.51 21.56 -6.86
N TYR A 689 -6.24 20.59 -7.39
CA TYR A 689 -6.26 20.24 -8.81
C TYR A 689 -6.69 21.41 -9.70
N VAL A 690 -7.83 22.03 -9.40
CA VAL A 690 -8.35 23.17 -10.15
C VAL A 690 -7.39 24.37 -10.12
N ARG A 691 -6.67 24.57 -9.03
CA ARG A 691 -5.64 25.63 -8.93
C ARG A 691 -4.47 25.35 -9.88
N PHE A 692 -4.10 24.10 -10.09
CA PHE A 692 -3.08 23.69 -11.03
C PHE A 692 -3.58 23.74 -12.48
N ARG A 693 -4.72 23.09 -12.77
CA ARG A 693 -5.18 22.85 -14.15
C ARG A 693 -6.12 23.97 -14.68
N GLY A 694 -6.72 24.75 -13.80
CA GLY A 694 -7.68 25.80 -14.15
C GLY A 694 -9.12 25.32 -14.36
N ALA A 695 -9.38 24.01 -14.32
CA ALA A 695 -10.69 23.38 -14.51
C ALA A 695 -10.78 22.04 -13.77
N GLU A 696 -11.98 21.49 -13.63
CA GLU A 696 -12.18 20.11 -13.17
C GLU A 696 -11.64 19.10 -14.19
N PRO A 697 -11.17 17.91 -13.74
CA PRO A 697 -10.59 16.90 -14.62
C PRO A 697 -11.62 16.30 -15.56
N LYS A 698 -11.17 15.91 -16.78
CA LYS A 698 -11.99 15.29 -17.81
C LYS A 698 -11.58 13.83 -18.03
N ILE A 699 -12.58 12.97 -18.23
CA ILE A 699 -12.37 11.54 -18.45
C ILE A 699 -11.71 11.22 -19.80
N ASP A 700 -11.72 12.14 -20.75
CA ASP A 700 -11.25 11.89 -22.14
C ASP A 700 -9.78 11.44 -22.18
N GLY A 701 -8.94 11.97 -21.29
CA GLY A 701 -7.53 11.56 -21.14
C GLY A 701 -7.41 10.08 -20.80
N LEU A 702 -8.14 9.62 -19.80
CA LEU A 702 -8.20 8.22 -19.40
C LEU A 702 -8.68 7.30 -20.55
N LEU A 703 -9.75 7.67 -21.24
CA LEU A 703 -10.29 6.86 -22.34
C LEU A 703 -9.27 6.69 -23.46
N ARG A 704 -8.54 7.75 -23.82
CA ARG A 704 -7.42 7.68 -24.78
C ARG A 704 -6.29 6.79 -24.26
N ASN A 705 -5.89 6.99 -23.01
CA ASN A 705 -4.77 6.25 -22.40
C ASN A 705 -5.04 4.74 -22.36
N ARG A 706 -6.28 4.31 -22.18
CA ARG A 706 -6.70 2.91 -22.16
C ARG A 706 -7.28 2.39 -23.48
N GLY A 707 -7.34 3.24 -24.52
CA GLY A 707 -7.92 2.88 -25.82
C GLY A 707 -9.39 2.44 -25.71
N LEU A 708 -10.14 3.10 -24.86
CA LEU A 708 -11.57 2.87 -24.62
C LEU A 708 -12.46 3.95 -25.29
N GLU A 709 -11.88 4.76 -26.16
CA GLU A 709 -12.66 5.76 -26.92
C GLU A 709 -13.68 5.04 -27.83
N VAL A 710 -14.94 5.40 -27.66
CA VAL A 710 -15.99 4.97 -28.61
C VAL A 710 -15.80 5.78 -29.88
N LYS A 711 -15.38 5.13 -30.97
CA LYS A 711 -15.40 5.78 -32.28
C LYS A 711 -16.84 6.21 -32.59
N LYS A 712 -17.05 7.54 -32.62
CA LYS A 712 -18.32 8.14 -33.01
C LYS A 712 -18.66 7.83 -34.46
#